data_8b4cac1fc86f9b403a54f83e634ed0b5
#
_entry.id   8b4cac1fc86f9b403a54f83e634ed0b5
#
_cell.length_a   1.000
_cell.length_b   1.000
_cell.length_c   1.000
_cell.angle_alpha   90.00
_cell.angle_beta   90.00
_cell.angle_gamma   90.00
#
_symmetry.space_group_name_H-M   'P 1'
#
loop_
_entity.id
_entity.type
_entity.pdbx_description
1 polymer ?
#
loop_
_entity_poly.entity_id
_entity_poly.type
_entity_poly.pdbx_seq_one_letter_code
_entity_poly.pdbx_strand_id
1 'polypeptide(L)'
;MRKLIDSAKDSASTQVVHTSVKHESAARQVQGSAKYIDDLVEPQGTLYAAVGTSRCAAGIIESIDLSAVRASEGVVDVITIDDVPGHKDIGPVFEGDPLLANGEVKFYGQPYFAVLATSVHLARKAALKGTIKVIPTAAVFTTEEAHKHERFVRPTHRFGQGDADTQLATAPLSCKGHLSIGGQEHMYLEGQVSLAIPDEDGRMKVYTSSQHPSEVQKLVAEVLDIKLHHVMVDMRRMGGGFGGKETQAAQWACLASLLASRNQCAVKCRLPRSTDMHVTGKRHPFDNSFEIGFNENGKIVATKVDINGNCGHSPDLSDAIVDRAMFHADNGYFLGASNIVGYRLQTNMVSHTAYRGFGGPQGMIMAEAMMDAMARKLEVDPLTVRKQNLYGPETGTTTPYGMEVEHNLLPEMIAKLEKDADYWARRDAITDFNRNSPVIKKGLALTPVKFGISFTAKHLNQAGALVHIYTDGSIQVNHGGTEMGQGLHTKIAQIAANEFGVSMDMIEVTATRTDKVPNTSPTAASSGTDLNGKAVQNACITLKERLALCFATELGMPEQAEKVQFTAGNLVLGEHQKAFSDLVQVAYFDRVPLSANGFYKTPKIHYNRETGDGRPFFYFSYGVSVSEVSVDTLSGEYCVDKVDVLHDVGNSLNPAIDIGQIEGAFIQGMGWLTTEELVWNNDGRLTSENMATYKIPAIGDTPKHFDVKLFGRENAEDSIYHSKAVGEPPFMLAISVWCALKDAISSISGYTQDPQLDTPATPERVLNAVMQLQQAQQ
;
A
#
# COMPACT_ATOMS: atom_id res chain seq x y z
N MET A 1 -4.10 -8.20 29.09
CA MET A 1 -3.58 -9.56 28.94
C MET A 1 -4.65 -10.42 28.26
N ARG A 2 -4.56 -10.56 26.93
CA ARG A 2 -5.50 -11.38 26.14
C ARG A 2 -5.38 -12.83 26.60
N LYS A 3 -6.54 -13.46 26.91
CA LYS A 3 -6.64 -14.91 26.96
C LYS A 3 -6.36 -15.44 25.56
N LEU A 4 -5.20 -16.04 25.35
CA LEU A 4 -4.94 -16.92 24.21
C LEU A 4 -5.99 -18.02 24.23
N ILE A 5 -6.85 -18.02 23.24
CA ILE A 5 -7.81 -19.10 23.03
C ILE A 5 -6.98 -20.30 22.60
N ASP A 6 -6.81 -21.23 23.50
CA ASP A 6 -6.37 -22.59 23.20
C ASP A 6 -7.50 -23.30 22.45
N SER A 7 -7.47 -23.25 21.13
CA SER A 7 -8.23 -24.15 20.27
C SER A 7 -7.34 -25.28 19.79
N ALA A 8 -6.93 -26.12 20.71
CA ALA A 8 -6.41 -27.43 20.36
C ALA A 8 -7.53 -28.45 20.56
N LYS A 9 -7.82 -29.17 19.48
CA LYS A 9 -8.61 -30.39 19.37
C LYS A 9 -10.14 -30.25 19.26
N ASP A 10 -10.59 -30.04 18.00
CA ASP A 10 -11.71 -30.82 17.49
C ASP A 10 -11.35 -31.37 16.11
N SER A 11 -11.08 -32.64 16.04
CA SER A 11 -10.55 -33.37 14.89
C SER A 11 -11.68 -33.88 13.96
N ALA A 12 -12.55 -32.98 13.48
CA ALA A 12 -13.60 -33.37 12.55
C ALA A 12 -13.87 -32.39 11.40
N SER A 13 -13.25 -31.22 11.36
CA SER A 13 -13.40 -30.27 10.25
C SER A 13 -12.10 -30.17 9.46
N THR A 14 -12.13 -30.59 8.20
CA THR A 14 -11.02 -30.42 7.24
C THR A 14 -10.98 -29.03 6.61
N GLN A 15 -11.87 -28.14 7.02
CA GLN A 15 -11.89 -26.76 6.54
C GLN A 15 -10.75 -25.98 7.18
N VAL A 16 -9.74 -25.61 6.38
CA VAL A 16 -8.58 -24.84 6.80
C VAL A 16 -8.77 -23.34 6.56
N VAL A 17 -9.51 -22.96 5.52
CA VAL A 17 -9.93 -21.59 5.28
C VAL A 17 -10.98 -21.15 6.31
N HIS A 18 -11.06 -19.85 6.57
CA HIS A 18 -11.92 -19.23 7.59
C HIS A 18 -11.53 -19.56 9.04
N THR A 19 -10.32 -20.11 9.23
CA THR A 19 -9.75 -20.42 10.55
C THR A 19 -8.49 -19.61 10.80
N SER A 20 -8.21 -19.33 12.08
CA SER A 20 -7.02 -18.61 12.49
C SER A 20 -5.82 -19.56 12.51
N VAL A 21 -5.05 -19.56 11.42
CA VAL A 21 -3.77 -20.28 11.31
C VAL A 21 -2.64 -19.30 11.57
N LYS A 22 -1.59 -19.76 12.27
CA LYS A 22 -0.38 -18.95 12.54
C LYS A 22 0.32 -18.60 11.23
N HIS A 23 0.85 -17.37 11.16
CA HIS A 23 1.68 -16.92 10.04
C HIS A 23 2.85 -17.89 9.81
N GLU A 24 3.15 -18.25 8.55
CA GLU A 24 4.13 -19.28 8.18
C GLU A 24 5.55 -19.00 8.71
N SER A 25 5.89 -17.72 8.87
CA SER A 25 7.19 -17.28 9.36
C SER A 25 7.23 -17.01 10.87
N ALA A 26 6.09 -17.05 11.59
CA ALA A 26 6.02 -16.60 12.98
C ALA A 26 7.04 -17.31 13.91
N ALA A 27 7.13 -18.63 13.83
CA ALA A 27 8.09 -19.40 14.62
C ALA A 27 9.53 -19.04 14.26
N ARG A 28 9.84 -18.91 12.96
CA ARG A 28 11.17 -18.55 12.46
C ARG A 28 11.59 -17.14 12.89
N GLN A 29 10.64 -16.20 12.93
CA GLN A 29 10.91 -14.81 13.36
C GLN A 29 11.30 -14.75 14.84
N VAL A 30 10.53 -15.36 15.73
CA VAL A 30 10.84 -15.35 17.17
C VAL A 30 12.08 -16.17 17.53
N GLN A 31 12.46 -17.15 16.71
CA GLN A 31 13.68 -17.95 16.86
C GLN A 31 14.92 -17.28 16.23
N GLY A 32 14.76 -16.18 15.47
CA GLY A 32 15.84 -15.54 14.74
C GLY A 32 16.35 -16.36 13.53
N SER A 33 15.57 -17.34 13.05
CA SER A 33 15.92 -18.20 11.91
C SER A 33 15.26 -17.79 10.58
N ALA A 34 14.35 -16.79 10.60
CA ALA A 34 13.80 -16.21 9.40
C ALA A 34 14.88 -15.43 8.64
N LYS A 35 15.12 -15.80 7.38
CA LYS A 35 16.14 -15.15 6.54
C LYS A 35 15.51 -14.10 5.65
N TYR A 36 16.11 -12.92 5.64
CA TYR A 36 15.87 -11.82 4.72
C TYR A 36 17.01 -11.72 3.71
N ILE A 37 16.96 -10.80 2.77
CA ILE A 37 18.01 -10.67 1.74
C ILE A 37 19.37 -10.37 2.38
N ASP A 38 19.40 -9.57 3.44
CA ASP A 38 20.66 -9.24 4.14
C ASP A 38 21.27 -10.41 4.93
N ASP A 39 20.46 -11.45 5.21
CA ASP A 39 20.90 -12.66 5.93
C ASP A 39 21.37 -13.80 5.02
N LEU A 40 21.30 -13.60 3.70
CA LEU A 40 21.78 -14.61 2.76
C LEU A 40 23.29 -14.77 2.86
N VAL A 41 23.76 -16.03 2.82
CA VAL A 41 25.20 -16.32 2.77
C VAL A 41 25.76 -15.79 1.47
N GLU A 42 26.67 -14.84 1.56
CA GLU A 42 27.30 -14.21 0.41
C GLU A 42 28.33 -15.16 -0.22
N PRO A 43 28.39 -15.25 -1.57
CA PRO A 43 29.48 -15.98 -2.25
C PRO A 43 30.86 -15.45 -1.85
N GLN A 44 31.87 -16.31 -1.84
CA GLN A 44 33.24 -15.89 -1.59
C GLN A 44 33.68 -14.85 -2.63
N GLY A 45 34.29 -13.76 -2.18
CA GLY A 45 34.74 -12.68 -3.07
C GLY A 45 33.64 -11.67 -3.41
N THR A 46 32.49 -11.70 -2.72
CA THR A 46 31.46 -10.68 -2.88
C THR A 46 32.02 -9.28 -2.63
N LEU A 47 31.71 -8.36 -3.53
CA LEU A 47 32.04 -6.96 -3.43
C LEU A 47 30.81 -6.12 -3.05
N TYR A 48 31.03 -4.89 -2.61
CA TYR A 48 29.98 -4.04 -2.03
C TYR A 48 29.86 -2.74 -2.77
N ALA A 49 28.63 -2.37 -3.14
CA ALA A 49 28.31 -1.13 -3.83
C ALA A 49 27.82 -0.06 -2.87
N ALA A 50 28.21 1.21 -3.14
CA ALA A 50 27.66 2.39 -2.53
C ALA A 50 27.50 3.49 -3.59
N VAL A 51 26.65 4.49 -3.32
CA VAL A 51 26.38 5.61 -4.26
C VAL A 51 26.87 6.92 -3.70
N GLY A 52 27.42 7.77 -4.59
CA GLY A 52 27.67 9.18 -4.33
C GLY A 52 26.48 10.01 -4.77
N THR A 53 26.05 10.93 -3.89
CA THR A 53 24.83 11.70 -4.07
C THR A 53 25.10 13.20 -4.18
N SER A 54 24.25 13.93 -4.92
CA SER A 54 24.35 15.37 -5.09
C SER A 54 24.00 16.10 -3.78
N ARG A 55 24.56 17.32 -3.63
CA ARG A 55 24.20 18.25 -2.56
C ARG A 55 23.48 19.50 -3.10
N CYS A 56 22.90 19.39 -4.26
CA CYS A 56 22.14 20.41 -4.94
C CYS A 56 20.81 19.81 -5.38
N ALA A 57 19.73 20.58 -5.31
CA ALA A 57 18.40 20.11 -5.70
C ALA A 57 18.08 20.30 -7.18
N ALA A 58 18.73 21.29 -7.86
CA ALA A 58 18.48 21.55 -9.27
C ALA A 58 19.67 22.18 -9.94
N GLY A 59 20.04 21.73 -11.13
CA GLY A 59 21.08 22.35 -11.92
C GLY A 59 21.68 21.45 -13.00
N ILE A 60 22.47 22.07 -13.88
CA ILE A 60 23.14 21.37 -14.97
C ILE A 60 24.53 20.93 -14.50
N ILE A 61 24.85 19.65 -14.73
CA ILE A 61 26.14 19.07 -14.38
C ILE A 61 27.22 19.63 -15.35
N GLU A 62 28.16 20.40 -14.81
CA GLU A 62 29.29 20.90 -15.58
C GLU A 62 30.43 19.88 -15.63
N SER A 63 30.73 19.25 -14.50
CA SER A 63 31.75 18.20 -14.42
C SER A 63 31.55 17.27 -13.20
N ILE A 64 32.06 16.06 -13.32
CA ILE A 64 32.12 15.05 -12.24
C ILE A 64 33.59 14.65 -12.09
N ASP A 65 34.18 14.80 -10.89
CA ASP A 65 35.51 14.31 -10.58
C ASP A 65 35.46 13.15 -9.59
N LEU A 66 35.85 11.97 -10.05
CA LEU A 66 35.90 10.72 -9.30
C LEU A 66 37.36 10.23 -9.07
N SER A 67 38.36 11.07 -9.31
CA SER A 67 39.76 10.69 -9.12
C SER A 67 40.09 10.26 -7.70
N ALA A 68 39.60 11.00 -6.69
CA ALA A 68 39.76 10.66 -5.28
C ALA A 68 38.95 9.42 -4.85
N VAL A 69 37.85 9.13 -5.54
CA VAL A 69 37.08 7.88 -5.32
C VAL A 69 37.88 6.69 -5.83
N ARG A 70 38.34 6.75 -7.08
CA ARG A 70 39.12 5.68 -7.73
C ARG A 70 40.44 5.40 -7.00
N ALA A 71 41.08 6.42 -6.42
CA ALA A 71 42.30 6.29 -5.65
C ALA A 71 42.08 5.81 -4.19
N SER A 72 40.84 5.55 -3.76
CA SER A 72 40.54 5.12 -2.40
C SER A 72 40.88 3.64 -2.20
N GLU A 73 41.34 3.32 -0.98
CA GLU A 73 41.66 1.96 -0.56
C GLU A 73 40.49 1.01 -0.79
N GLY A 74 40.77 -0.16 -1.38
CA GLY A 74 39.79 -1.23 -1.59
C GLY A 74 38.76 -0.97 -2.68
N VAL A 75 38.83 0.16 -3.38
CA VAL A 75 37.96 0.44 -4.53
C VAL A 75 38.39 -0.41 -5.73
N VAL A 76 37.42 -1.09 -6.34
CA VAL A 76 37.61 -1.98 -7.49
C VAL A 76 37.09 -1.35 -8.77
N ASP A 77 35.90 -0.74 -8.74
CA ASP A 77 35.28 -0.09 -9.91
C ASP A 77 34.48 1.15 -9.49
N VAL A 78 34.29 2.06 -10.44
CA VAL A 78 33.46 3.27 -10.25
C VAL A 78 32.75 3.54 -11.56
N ILE A 79 31.41 3.59 -11.51
CA ILE A 79 30.54 3.78 -12.68
C ILE A 79 29.74 5.07 -12.59
N THR A 80 29.45 5.63 -13.77
CA THR A 80 28.51 6.73 -14.00
C THR A 80 27.41 6.28 -14.96
N ILE A 81 26.51 7.16 -15.32
CA ILE A 81 25.45 6.89 -16.29
C ILE A 81 26.00 6.47 -17.67
N ASP A 82 27.23 6.88 -18.02
CA ASP A 82 27.85 6.54 -19.30
C ASP A 82 28.34 5.10 -19.39
N ASP A 83 28.47 4.44 -18.24
CA ASP A 83 28.85 3.02 -18.16
C ASP A 83 27.67 2.05 -18.35
N VAL A 84 26.45 2.54 -18.49
CA VAL A 84 25.24 1.73 -18.73
C VAL A 84 25.21 1.27 -20.19
N PRO A 85 25.30 -0.05 -20.47
CA PRO A 85 25.35 -0.55 -21.84
C PRO A 85 23.99 -0.51 -22.56
N GLY A 86 22.89 -0.60 -21.83
CA GLY A 86 21.54 -0.64 -22.35
C GLY A 86 20.76 0.65 -22.06
N HIS A 87 19.53 0.48 -21.58
CA HIS A 87 18.65 1.60 -21.30
C HIS A 87 19.05 2.33 -20.02
N LYS A 88 19.21 3.65 -20.11
CA LYS A 88 19.69 4.49 -19.01
C LYS A 88 18.59 4.95 -18.05
N ASP A 89 17.34 4.90 -18.49
CA ASP A 89 16.15 5.27 -17.72
C ASP A 89 15.47 4.01 -17.17
N ILE A 90 15.10 4.02 -15.90
CA ILE A 90 14.46 2.91 -15.19
C ILE A 90 13.04 3.26 -14.73
N GLY A 91 12.43 4.28 -15.33
CA GLY A 91 11.03 4.65 -15.07
C GLY A 91 10.10 3.46 -15.31
N PRO A 92 9.28 3.06 -14.33
CA PRO A 92 8.54 1.79 -14.39
C PRO A 92 7.41 1.82 -15.41
N VAL A 93 6.76 2.98 -15.58
CA VAL A 93 5.60 3.18 -16.48
C VAL A 93 5.92 4.24 -17.53
N PHE A 94 6.57 5.32 -17.14
CA PHE A 94 6.97 6.44 -17.99
C PHE A 94 8.45 6.76 -17.75
N GLU A 95 9.14 7.19 -18.77
CA GLU A 95 10.52 7.67 -18.64
C GLU A 95 10.59 8.94 -17.77
N GLY A 96 11.72 9.14 -17.11
CA GLY A 96 12.01 10.30 -16.26
C GLY A 96 12.89 10.00 -15.05
N ASP A 97 13.20 8.70 -14.83
CA ASP A 97 14.00 8.21 -13.71
C ASP A 97 15.32 7.59 -14.21
N PRO A 98 16.34 8.40 -14.54
CA PRO A 98 17.63 7.86 -14.95
C PRO A 98 18.28 7.06 -13.79
N LEU A 99 18.93 5.94 -14.11
CA LEU A 99 19.62 5.07 -13.13
C LEU A 99 20.60 5.84 -12.23
N LEU A 100 21.31 6.78 -12.83
CA LEU A 100 22.20 7.78 -12.20
C LEU A 100 21.95 9.13 -12.89
N ALA A 101 22.26 10.25 -12.21
CA ALA A 101 22.07 11.59 -12.78
C ALA A 101 22.71 11.71 -14.17
N ASN A 102 21.95 12.22 -15.13
CA ASN A 102 22.32 12.30 -16.55
C ASN A 102 22.22 13.74 -17.06
N GLY A 103 23.36 14.46 -17.08
CA GLY A 103 23.45 15.84 -17.53
C GLY A 103 22.87 16.89 -16.59
N GLU A 104 21.98 16.53 -15.70
CA GLU A 104 21.35 17.43 -14.73
C GLU A 104 21.13 16.76 -13.37
N VAL A 105 21.04 17.58 -12.34
CA VAL A 105 20.57 17.20 -11.00
C VAL A 105 19.14 17.71 -10.83
N LYS A 106 18.23 16.82 -10.41
CA LYS A 106 16.80 17.10 -10.31
C LYS A 106 16.28 17.18 -8.87
N PHE A 107 17.00 16.59 -7.90
CA PHE A 107 16.65 16.65 -6.48
C PHE A 107 17.90 16.52 -5.60
N TYR A 108 17.80 17.02 -4.36
CA TYR A 108 18.87 16.90 -3.37
C TYR A 108 19.02 15.43 -2.94
N GLY A 109 20.23 14.88 -3.09
CA GLY A 109 20.49 13.47 -2.80
C GLY A 109 20.48 12.56 -4.04
N GLN A 110 20.24 13.07 -5.25
CA GLN A 110 20.25 12.25 -6.45
C GLN A 110 21.60 11.55 -6.66
N PRO A 111 21.62 10.20 -6.81
CA PRO A 111 22.83 9.46 -7.12
C PRO A 111 23.40 9.87 -8.48
N TYR A 112 24.71 10.14 -8.56
CA TYR A 112 25.39 10.49 -9.82
C TYR A 112 26.56 9.57 -10.18
N PHE A 113 26.98 8.69 -9.26
CA PHE A 113 27.87 7.57 -9.50
C PHE A 113 27.64 6.47 -8.49
N ALA A 114 28.12 5.26 -8.81
CA ALA A 114 28.26 4.17 -7.86
C ALA A 114 29.69 3.69 -7.79
N VAL A 115 30.12 3.27 -6.60
CA VAL A 115 31.46 2.75 -6.32
C VAL A 115 31.37 1.32 -5.79
N LEU A 116 32.23 0.46 -6.29
CA LEU A 116 32.41 -0.94 -5.87
C LEU A 116 33.70 -1.09 -5.08
N ALA A 117 33.63 -1.69 -3.89
CA ALA A 117 34.80 -1.89 -3.04
C ALA A 117 34.76 -3.25 -2.33
N THR A 118 35.90 -3.62 -1.71
CA THR A 118 36.09 -4.91 -1.02
C THR A 118 35.36 -5.02 0.32
N SER A 119 34.79 -3.93 0.83
CA SER A 119 33.91 -3.95 2.01
C SER A 119 32.89 -2.83 1.96
N VAL A 120 31.75 -3.00 2.67
CA VAL A 120 30.71 -2.00 2.83
C VAL A 120 31.28 -0.67 3.37
N HIS A 121 32.18 -0.75 4.35
CA HIS A 121 32.79 0.43 4.96
C HIS A 121 33.62 1.22 3.95
N LEU A 122 34.49 0.53 3.18
CA LEU A 122 35.33 1.15 2.16
C LEU A 122 34.52 1.76 1.02
N ALA A 123 33.47 1.07 0.55
CA ALA A 123 32.57 1.58 -0.46
C ALA A 123 31.90 2.90 -0.01
N ARG A 124 31.30 2.91 1.18
CA ARG A 124 30.65 4.09 1.75
C ARG A 124 31.61 5.26 1.98
N LYS A 125 32.82 4.96 2.50
CA LYS A 125 33.87 5.98 2.71
C LYS A 125 34.38 6.56 1.38
N ALA A 126 34.52 5.75 0.35
CA ALA A 126 34.93 6.20 -0.97
C ALA A 126 33.82 7.03 -1.66
N ALA A 127 32.54 6.65 -1.52
CA ALA A 127 31.40 7.37 -2.08
C ALA A 127 31.32 8.84 -1.60
N LEU A 128 31.80 9.15 -0.41
CA LEU A 128 31.82 10.53 0.12
C LEU A 128 32.88 11.44 -0.53
N LYS A 129 33.81 10.89 -1.34
CA LYS A 129 34.93 11.65 -1.93
C LYS A 129 34.66 12.12 -3.36
N GLY A 130 33.57 11.66 -3.99
CA GLY A 130 33.18 12.14 -5.31
C GLY A 130 32.77 13.61 -5.23
N THR A 131 33.17 14.39 -6.25
CA THR A 131 32.77 15.78 -6.37
C THR A 131 32.04 15.99 -7.68
N ILE A 132 30.98 16.79 -7.60
CA ILE A 132 30.17 17.21 -8.75
C ILE A 132 30.12 18.73 -8.78
N LYS A 133 30.42 19.32 -9.92
CA LYS A 133 30.23 20.75 -10.16
C LYS A 133 28.95 20.96 -10.92
N VAL A 134 28.02 21.70 -10.32
CA VAL A 134 26.69 21.94 -10.86
C VAL A 134 26.53 23.44 -11.06
N ILE A 135 26.00 23.83 -12.21
CA ILE A 135 25.50 25.18 -12.47
C ILE A 135 24.09 25.24 -11.93
N PRO A 136 23.82 25.93 -10.80
CA PRO A 136 22.50 25.87 -10.16
C PRO A 136 21.43 26.49 -11.04
N THR A 137 20.23 25.89 -11.02
CA THR A 137 19.01 26.45 -11.60
C THR A 137 17.99 26.70 -10.49
N ALA A 138 16.94 27.48 -10.76
CA ALA A 138 15.86 27.68 -9.78
C ALA A 138 15.16 26.36 -9.45
N ALA A 139 15.19 25.98 -8.18
CA ALA A 139 14.50 24.81 -7.68
C ALA A 139 13.06 25.17 -7.27
N VAL A 140 12.12 24.25 -7.49
CA VAL A 140 10.72 24.36 -7.11
C VAL A 140 10.39 23.23 -6.13
N PHE A 141 9.87 23.56 -4.95
CA PHE A 141 9.60 22.57 -3.90
C PHE A 141 8.12 22.45 -3.54
N THR A 142 7.30 23.45 -3.87
CA THR A 142 5.90 23.50 -3.51
C THR A 142 4.98 23.27 -4.71
N THR A 143 3.78 22.79 -4.44
CA THR A 143 2.72 22.64 -5.45
C THR A 143 2.29 23.98 -6.03
N GLU A 144 2.25 25.04 -5.21
CA GLU A 144 1.91 26.40 -5.63
C GLU A 144 2.93 26.95 -6.65
N GLU A 145 4.23 26.83 -6.37
CA GLU A 145 5.28 27.24 -7.30
C GLU A 145 5.25 26.41 -8.59
N ALA A 146 5.02 25.09 -8.48
CA ALA A 146 4.90 24.21 -9.64
C ALA A 146 3.71 24.61 -10.54
N HIS A 147 2.56 24.95 -9.96
CA HIS A 147 1.42 25.52 -10.71
C HIS A 147 1.76 26.83 -11.40
N LYS A 148 2.37 27.76 -10.67
CA LYS A 148 2.76 29.08 -11.19
C LYS A 148 3.71 28.97 -12.39
N HIS A 149 4.55 27.93 -12.42
CA HIS A 149 5.52 27.68 -13.49
C HIS A 149 5.05 26.61 -14.49
N GLU A 150 3.79 26.19 -14.41
CA GLU A 150 3.17 25.15 -15.28
C GLU A 150 4.00 23.86 -15.37
N ARG A 151 4.58 23.42 -14.23
CA ARG A 151 5.43 22.24 -14.15
C ARG A 151 4.60 21.01 -13.78
N PHE A 152 4.45 20.10 -14.73
CA PHE A 152 3.69 18.85 -14.57
C PHE A 152 4.52 17.65 -15.03
N VAL A 153 4.49 16.54 -14.28
CA VAL A 153 5.08 15.26 -14.71
C VAL A 153 4.17 14.53 -15.69
N ARG A 154 2.85 14.77 -15.62
CA ARG A 154 1.83 14.17 -16.48
C ARG A 154 0.67 15.16 -16.72
N PRO A 155 -0.11 14.97 -17.79
CA PRO A 155 -1.28 15.82 -18.06
C PRO A 155 -2.30 15.80 -16.92
N THR A 156 -2.99 16.91 -16.73
CA THR A 156 -4.14 17.03 -15.81
C THR A 156 -5.26 16.06 -16.24
N HIS A 157 -5.91 15.46 -15.26
CA HIS A 157 -7.09 14.62 -15.48
C HIS A 157 -8.31 15.23 -14.80
N ARG A 158 -9.48 15.04 -15.40
CA ARG A 158 -10.75 15.56 -14.88
C ARG A 158 -11.87 14.57 -15.15
N PHE A 159 -12.75 14.43 -14.17
CA PHE A 159 -14.05 13.79 -14.34
C PHE A 159 -15.09 14.39 -13.38
N GLY A 160 -16.35 14.02 -13.56
CA GLY A 160 -17.45 14.48 -12.72
C GLY A 160 -18.79 14.17 -13.37
N GLN A 161 -19.87 14.65 -12.76
CA GLN A 161 -21.23 14.45 -13.25
C GLN A 161 -22.05 15.74 -13.09
N GLY A 162 -22.96 15.99 -14.02
CA GLY A 162 -23.84 17.17 -14.02
C GLY A 162 -23.08 18.50 -14.22
N ASP A 163 -23.74 19.61 -13.91
CA ASP A 163 -23.17 20.96 -13.98
C ASP A 163 -22.91 21.51 -12.57
N ALA A 164 -21.72 21.25 -12.07
CA ALA A 164 -21.31 21.66 -10.73
C ALA A 164 -21.25 23.19 -10.57
N ASP A 165 -20.85 23.94 -11.62
CA ASP A 165 -20.73 25.39 -11.56
C ASP A 165 -22.10 26.07 -11.36
N THR A 166 -23.07 25.72 -12.18
CA THR A 166 -24.44 26.27 -12.07
C THR A 166 -25.08 25.88 -10.76
N GLN A 167 -24.91 24.64 -10.31
CA GLN A 167 -25.54 24.17 -9.08
C GLN A 167 -24.89 24.75 -7.82
N LEU A 168 -23.57 24.96 -7.79
CA LEU A 168 -22.89 25.68 -6.71
C LEU A 168 -23.35 27.13 -6.58
N ALA A 169 -23.48 27.82 -7.74
CA ALA A 169 -23.92 29.21 -7.75
C ALA A 169 -25.35 29.41 -7.21
N THR A 170 -26.19 28.38 -7.26
CA THR A 170 -27.59 28.41 -6.80
C THR A 170 -27.83 27.64 -5.49
N ALA A 171 -26.81 27.03 -4.92
CA ALA A 171 -26.94 26.29 -3.68
C ALA A 171 -27.31 27.21 -2.51
N PRO A 172 -28.26 26.81 -1.63
CA PRO A 172 -28.69 27.64 -0.49
C PRO A 172 -27.53 27.94 0.49
N LEU A 173 -26.65 27.00 0.71
CA LEU A 173 -25.47 27.09 1.56
C LEU A 173 -24.24 26.56 0.84
N SER A 174 -23.07 27.11 1.17
CA SER A 174 -21.82 26.61 0.65
C SER A 174 -20.67 26.75 1.64
N CYS A 175 -19.67 25.91 1.50
CA CYS A 175 -18.37 25.97 2.17
C CYS A 175 -17.25 25.86 1.15
N LYS A 176 -16.11 26.49 1.45
CA LYS A 176 -14.84 26.33 0.75
C LYS A 176 -13.78 25.96 1.78
N GLY A 177 -12.83 25.14 1.38
CA GLY A 177 -11.74 24.76 2.25
C GLY A 177 -10.50 24.39 1.46
N HIS A 178 -9.41 24.38 2.18
CA HIS A 178 -8.10 23.98 1.71
C HIS A 178 -7.46 23.08 2.77
N LEU A 179 -6.71 22.07 2.34
CA LEU A 179 -6.02 21.16 3.25
C LEU A 179 -4.64 20.81 2.67
N SER A 180 -3.60 21.16 3.40
CA SER A 180 -2.25 20.67 3.15
C SER A 180 -2.08 19.32 3.83
N ILE A 181 -1.71 18.32 3.03
CA ILE A 181 -1.63 16.91 3.45
C ILE A 181 -0.18 16.47 3.35
N GLY A 182 0.46 16.20 4.48
CA GLY A 182 1.86 15.79 4.55
C GLY A 182 2.13 14.44 3.90
N GLY A 183 3.36 14.29 3.43
CA GLY A 183 3.89 13.01 3.00
C GLY A 183 4.12 12.05 4.17
N GLN A 184 4.63 10.84 3.87
CA GLN A 184 4.97 9.84 4.90
C GLN A 184 6.13 8.97 4.41
N GLU A 185 7.08 8.68 5.30
CA GLU A 185 8.18 7.73 5.07
C GLU A 185 7.68 6.30 5.29
N HIS A 186 8.08 5.37 4.43
CA HIS A 186 7.68 3.95 4.53
C HIS A 186 8.19 3.29 5.81
N MET A 187 9.36 3.65 6.25
CA MET A 187 9.98 3.18 7.49
C MET A 187 10.00 1.64 7.63
N TYR A 188 10.07 0.92 6.50
CA TYR A 188 10.27 -0.53 6.50
C TYR A 188 11.55 -0.89 7.27
N LEU A 189 11.52 -1.96 8.09
CA LEU A 189 12.68 -2.35 8.92
C LEU A 189 13.86 -2.83 8.07
N GLU A 190 13.62 -3.67 7.07
CA GLU A 190 14.60 -4.02 6.06
C GLU A 190 14.69 -2.88 5.03
N GLY A 191 15.82 -2.15 4.99
CA GLY A 191 16.10 -1.12 3.99
C GLY A 191 16.21 -1.70 2.57
N GLN A 192 16.46 -0.83 1.59
CA GLN A 192 16.73 -1.26 0.21
C GLN A 192 18.00 -2.10 0.16
N VAL A 193 17.88 -3.32 -0.36
CA VAL A 193 18.98 -4.28 -0.46
C VAL A 193 18.82 -5.19 -1.67
N SER A 194 19.92 -5.38 -2.41
CA SER A 194 20.01 -6.31 -3.54
C SER A 194 21.38 -7.01 -3.56
N LEU A 195 21.38 -8.29 -3.91
CA LEU A 195 22.56 -9.10 -4.15
C LEU A 195 22.48 -9.66 -5.57
N ALA A 196 23.36 -9.24 -6.45
CA ALA A 196 23.45 -9.70 -7.84
C ALA A 196 24.63 -10.66 -8.00
N ILE A 197 24.39 -11.79 -8.63
CA ILE A 197 25.37 -12.85 -8.85
C ILE A 197 25.39 -13.19 -10.34
N PRO A 198 26.51 -12.97 -11.06
CA PRO A 198 26.67 -13.45 -12.42
C PRO A 198 26.56 -14.97 -12.47
N ASP A 199 25.94 -15.50 -13.52
CA ASP A 199 25.80 -16.92 -13.76
C ASP A 199 26.30 -17.27 -15.19
N GLU A 200 26.31 -18.52 -15.55
CA GLU A 200 26.76 -19.02 -16.86
C GLU A 200 26.04 -18.30 -18.03
N ASP A 201 26.68 -18.22 -19.18
CA ASP A 201 26.13 -17.63 -20.41
C ASP A 201 25.66 -16.16 -20.29
N GLY A 202 26.30 -15.37 -19.42
CA GLY A 202 25.97 -13.97 -19.21
C GLY A 202 24.62 -13.74 -18.49
N ARG A 203 24.12 -14.77 -17.82
CA ARG A 203 22.91 -14.69 -17.00
C ARG A 203 23.19 -13.96 -15.69
N MET A 204 22.12 -13.44 -15.10
CA MET A 204 22.17 -12.70 -13.83
C MET A 204 21.12 -13.24 -12.85
N LYS A 205 21.58 -13.66 -11.68
CA LYS A 205 20.71 -14.00 -10.56
C LYS A 205 20.66 -12.83 -9.58
N VAL A 206 19.48 -12.36 -9.25
CA VAL A 206 19.25 -11.21 -8.39
C VAL A 206 18.39 -11.59 -7.19
N TYR A 207 18.91 -11.43 -6.00
CA TYR A 207 18.16 -11.45 -4.76
C TYR A 207 17.88 -10.02 -4.36
N THR A 208 16.60 -9.65 -4.22
CA THR A 208 16.23 -8.28 -3.89
C THR A 208 14.99 -8.21 -3.04
N SER A 209 14.92 -7.20 -2.17
CA SER A 209 13.73 -6.89 -1.37
C SER A 209 12.78 -6.03 -2.21
N SER A 210 11.88 -6.65 -2.99
CA SER A 210 10.98 -5.98 -3.92
C SER A 210 9.56 -6.56 -3.89
N GLN A 211 8.55 -5.67 -4.01
CA GLN A 211 7.15 -6.05 -4.22
C GLN A 211 6.85 -6.48 -5.66
N HIS A 212 7.78 -6.21 -6.62
CA HIS A 212 7.58 -6.47 -8.04
C HIS A 212 8.80 -7.14 -8.69
N PRO A 213 9.07 -8.42 -8.39
CA PRO A 213 10.21 -9.16 -8.97
C PRO A 213 10.26 -9.13 -10.49
N SER A 214 9.11 -9.20 -11.19
CA SER A 214 9.05 -9.17 -12.65
C SER A 214 9.46 -7.82 -13.25
N GLU A 215 9.19 -6.70 -12.59
CA GLU A 215 9.68 -5.39 -13.03
C GLU A 215 11.18 -5.25 -12.80
N VAL A 216 11.68 -5.70 -11.64
CA VAL A 216 13.12 -5.77 -11.41
C VAL A 216 13.83 -6.61 -12.49
N GLN A 217 13.27 -7.79 -12.86
CA GLN A 217 13.78 -8.61 -13.95
C GLN A 217 13.87 -7.84 -15.26
N LYS A 218 12.78 -7.12 -15.60
CA LYS A 218 12.70 -6.31 -16.83
C LYS A 218 13.77 -5.22 -16.83
N LEU A 219 13.81 -4.40 -15.81
CA LEU A 219 14.70 -3.23 -15.74
C LEU A 219 16.18 -3.64 -15.66
N VAL A 220 16.52 -4.72 -14.95
CA VAL A 220 17.88 -5.26 -14.94
C VAL A 220 18.28 -5.74 -16.36
N ALA A 221 17.38 -6.42 -17.07
CA ALA A 221 17.65 -6.88 -18.42
C ALA A 221 17.84 -5.71 -19.41
N GLU A 222 17.02 -4.66 -19.30
CA GLU A 222 17.12 -3.45 -20.12
C GLU A 222 18.41 -2.66 -19.84
N VAL A 223 18.82 -2.51 -18.58
CA VAL A 223 20.06 -1.85 -18.18
C VAL A 223 21.30 -2.59 -18.68
N LEU A 224 21.27 -3.94 -18.63
CA LEU A 224 22.39 -4.79 -19.08
C LEU A 224 22.39 -5.07 -20.59
N ASP A 225 21.37 -4.65 -21.34
CA ASP A 225 21.14 -4.99 -22.76
C ASP A 225 21.15 -6.51 -23.02
N ILE A 226 20.42 -7.25 -22.16
CA ILE A 226 20.25 -8.72 -22.29
C ILE A 226 18.76 -9.08 -22.32
N LYS A 227 18.46 -10.32 -22.70
CA LYS A 227 17.08 -10.79 -22.75
C LYS A 227 16.52 -11.09 -21.36
N LEU A 228 15.20 -10.87 -21.15
CA LEU A 228 14.53 -11.06 -19.84
C LEU A 228 14.81 -12.44 -19.24
N HIS A 229 14.77 -13.50 -20.02
CA HIS A 229 15.00 -14.86 -19.54
C HIS A 229 16.44 -15.14 -19.08
N HIS A 230 17.38 -14.22 -19.29
CA HIS A 230 18.75 -14.29 -18.74
C HIS A 230 18.82 -13.70 -17.32
N VAL A 231 17.76 -13.03 -16.85
CA VAL A 231 17.69 -12.51 -15.49
C VAL A 231 16.70 -13.33 -14.67
N MET A 232 17.13 -13.81 -13.50
CA MET A 232 16.27 -14.47 -12.54
C MET A 232 16.25 -13.68 -11.23
N VAL A 233 15.07 -13.27 -10.79
CA VAL A 233 14.86 -12.58 -9.52
C VAL A 233 14.23 -13.54 -8.51
N ASP A 234 14.78 -13.56 -7.29
CA ASP A 234 14.37 -14.44 -6.20
C ASP A 234 14.11 -13.62 -4.91
N MET A 235 12.96 -13.82 -4.28
CA MET A 235 12.58 -13.14 -3.05
C MET A 235 11.70 -14.05 -2.17
N ARG A 236 12.19 -14.44 -0.97
CA ARG A 236 11.43 -15.29 -0.04
C ARG A 236 10.46 -14.47 0.81
N ARG A 237 10.95 -13.40 1.40
CA ARG A 237 10.19 -12.44 2.22
C ARG A 237 10.91 -11.12 2.29
N MET A 238 10.17 -10.05 2.57
CA MET A 238 10.75 -8.73 2.89
C MET A 238 10.35 -8.26 4.28
N GLY A 239 11.22 -7.46 4.88
CA GLY A 239 11.01 -6.80 6.18
C GLY A 239 10.20 -5.52 6.06
N GLY A 240 9.01 -5.62 5.44
CA GLY A 240 8.13 -4.50 5.11
C GLY A 240 8.37 -3.94 3.72
N GLY A 241 7.32 -3.42 3.10
CA GLY A 241 7.35 -2.76 1.79
C GLY A 241 6.45 -1.53 1.78
N PHE A 242 5.17 -1.69 2.12
CA PHE A 242 4.15 -0.63 2.23
C PHE A 242 3.95 0.19 0.95
N GLY A 243 4.44 -0.28 -0.19
CA GLY A 243 4.51 0.44 -1.48
C GLY A 243 5.91 0.97 -1.82
N GLY A 244 6.79 1.21 -0.84
CA GLY A 244 8.13 1.77 -1.04
C GLY A 244 9.14 0.82 -1.69
N LYS A 245 8.75 -0.41 -1.98
CA LYS A 245 9.55 -1.40 -2.71
C LYS A 245 8.82 -1.94 -3.94
N GLU A 246 7.80 -1.21 -4.40
CA GLU A 246 7.09 -1.55 -5.64
C GLU A 246 7.97 -1.25 -6.85
N THR A 247 8.41 -0.01 -7.01
CA THR A 247 9.30 0.46 -8.09
C THR A 247 10.70 0.78 -7.60
N GLN A 248 10.82 1.39 -6.44
CA GLN A 248 12.07 1.96 -5.90
C GLN A 248 13.19 0.94 -5.62
N ALA A 249 12.87 -0.36 -5.52
CA ALA A 249 13.85 -1.42 -5.33
C ALA A 249 14.68 -1.70 -6.60
N ALA A 250 14.13 -1.39 -7.78
CA ALA A 250 14.75 -1.70 -9.06
C ALA A 250 16.08 -0.97 -9.28
N GLN A 251 16.20 0.30 -8.86
CA GLN A 251 17.44 1.07 -9.00
C GLN A 251 18.65 0.36 -8.38
N TRP A 252 18.48 -0.16 -7.18
CA TRP A 252 19.56 -0.84 -6.43
C TRP A 252 19.89 -2.20 -7.00
N ALA A 253 18.90 -2.91 -7.51
CA ALA A 253 19.08 -4.17 -8.24
C ALA A 253 19.81 -3.95 -9.56
N CYS A 254 19.46 -2.91 -10.32
CA CYS A 254 20.13 -2.54 -11.56
C CYS A 254 21.61 -2.15 -11.33
N LEU A 255 21.88 -1.31 -10.32
CA LEU A 255 23.26 -0.92 -9.97
C LEU A 255 24.11 -2.11 -9.53
N ALA A 256 23.56 -2.99 -8.66
CA ALA A 256 24.26 -4.20 -8.25
C ALA A 256 24.54 -5.13 -9.44
N SER A 257 23.56 -5.31 -10.32
CA SER A 257 23.69 -6.18 -11.51
C SER A 257 24.67 -5.63 -12.53
N LEU A 258 24.67 -4.31 -12.77
CA LEU A 258 25.62 -3.66 -13.66
C LEU A 258 27.07 -3.82 -13.18
N LEU A 259 27.32 -3.56 -11.90
CA LEU A 259 28.62 -3.75 -11.28
C LEU A 259 29.05 -5.22 -11.26
N ALA A 260 28.11 -6.15 -11.00
CA ALA A 260 28.37 -7.58 -11.00
C ALA A 260 28.73 -8.09 -12.40
N SER A 261 28.01 -7.65 -13.43
CA SER A 261 28.27 -8.00 -14.83
C SER A 261 29.65 -7.51 -15.30
N ARG A 262 30.01 -6.27 -14.98
CA ARG A 262 31.30 -5.67 -15.35
C ARG A 262 32.49 -6.35 -14.69
N ASN A 263 32.36 -6.73 -13.42
CA ASN A 263 33.46 -7.28 -12.62
C ASN A 263 33.43 -8.79 -12.49
N GLN A 264 32.45 -9.50 -13.07
CA GLN A 264 32.29 -10.95 -13.06
C GLN A 264 32.36 -11.55 -11.63
N CYS A 265 31.76 -10.88 -10.65
CA CYS A 265 31.72 -11.30 -9.26
C CYS A 265 30.37 -10.92 -8.63
N ALA A 266 30.04 -11.56 -7.51
CA ALA A 266 28.85 -11.19 -6.75
C ALA A 266 28.97 -9.76 -6.18
N VAL A 267 27.91 -8.97 -6.29
CA VAL A 267 27.85 -7.60 -5.78
C VAL A 267 26.62 -7.41 -4.90
N LYS A 268 26.83 -6.90 -3.68
CA LYS A 268 25.79 -6.51 -2.76
C LYS A 268 25.66 -4.99 -2.67
N CYS A 269 24.46 -4.47 -2.90
CA CYS A 269 24.11 -3.08 -2.69
C CYS A 269 23.10 -2.99 -1.54
N ARG A 270 23.48 -2.35 -0.44
CA ARG A 270 22.62 -2.13 0.73
C ARG A 270 22.71 -0.69 1.18
N LEU A 271 21.59 0.02 1.15
CA LEU A 271 21.55 1.41 1.58
C LEU A 271 21.57 1.52 3.11
N PRO A 272 22.36 2.45 3.69
CA PRO A 272 22.15 2.86 5.08
C PRO A 272 20.83 3.63 5.19
N ARG A 273 20.20 3.59 6.38
CA ARG A 273 18.86 4.18 6.60
C ARG A 273 18.77 5.64 6.16
N SER A 274 19.73 6.46 6.54
CA SER A 274 19.74 7.88 6.15
C SER A 274 19.82 8.09 4.63
N THR A 275 20.64 7.29 3.93
CA THR A 275 20.70 7.35 2.46
C THR A 275 19.38 6.88 1.86
N ASP A 276 18.83 5.75 2.33
CA ASP A 276 17.54 5.22 1.89
C ASP A 276 16.45 6.30 1.99
N MET A 277 16.33 6.97 3.13
CA MET A 277 15.37 8.06 3.34
C MET A 277 15.59 9.28 2.44
N HIS A 278 16.82 9.54 1.99
CA HIS A 278 17.10 10.66 1.08
C HIS A 278 16.80 10.37 -0.39
N VAL A 279 17.08 9.13 -0.83
CA VAL A 279 17.12 8.79 -2.26
C VAL A 279 15.90 8.02 -2.75
N THR A 280 15.03 7.55 -1.83
CA THR A 280 13.81 6.82 -2.18
C THR A 280 12.57 7.69 -2.04
N GLY A 281 11.55 7.39 -2.84
CA GLY A 281 10.27 8.07 -2.84
C GLY A 281 9.49 7.91 -1.53
N LYS A 282 8.54 8.83 -1.30
CA LYS A 282 7.69 8.91 -0.12
C LYS A 282 6.22 8.83 -0.53
N ARG A 283 5.30 8.69 0.45
CA ARG A 283 3.90 9.05 0.19
C ARG A 283 3.85 10.46 -0.32
N HIS A 284 3.14 10.70 -1.41
CA HIS A 284 2.95 12.03 -1.98
C HIS A 284 2.37 13.00 -0.95
N PRO A 285 3.00 14.16 -0.72
CA PRO A 285 2.29 15.31 -0.16
C PRO A 285 1.25 15.82 -1.15
N PHE A 286 0.11 16.29 -0.64
CA PHE A 286 -0.95 16.88 -1.44
C PHE A 286 -1.35 18.24 -0.89
N ASP A 287 -1.88 19.09 -1.75
CA ASP A 287 -2.35 20.41 -1.39
C ASP A 287 -3.70 20.65 -2.08
N ASN A 288 -4.75 20.23 -1.40
CA ASN A 288 -6.06 20.06 -2.01
C ASN A 288 -7.02 21.18 -1.60
N SER A 289 -7.95 21.54 -2.49
CA SER A 289 -9.01 22.49 -2.20
C SER A 289 -10.39 21.96 -2.61
N PHE A 290 -11.43 22.47 -1.96
CA PHE A 290 -12.80 22.12 -2.28
C PHE A 290 -13.74 23.31 -2.22
N GLU A 291 -14.83 23.20 -2.97
CA GLU A 291 -16.03 24.02 -2.83
C GLU A 291 -17.25 23.08 -2.85
N ILE A 292 -18.11 23.17 -1.82
CA ILE A 292 -19.27 22.31 -1.67
C ILE A 292 -20.51 23.13 -1.39
N GLY A 293 -21.57 22.87 -2.18
CA GLY A 293 -22.89 23.46 -2.03
C GLY A 293 -23.90 22.44 -1.51
N PHE A 294 -24.76 22.85 -0.57
CA PHE A 294 -25.73 21.98 0.09
C PHE A 294 -27.00 22.75 0.50
N ASN A 295 -28.06 22.01 0.79
CA ASN A 295 -29.32 22.62 1.29
C ASN A 295 -29.32 22.74 2.81
N GLU A 296 -30.35 23.38 3.35
CA GLU A 296 -30.53 23.62 4.80
C GLU A 296 -30.66 22.34 5.64
N ASN A 297 -30.98 21.20 4.98
CA ASN A 297 -31.03 19.89 5.63
C ASN A 297 -29.64 19.16 5.58
N GLY A 298 -28.61 19.79 5.02
CA GLY A 298 -27.28 19.20 4.91
C GLY A 298 -27.13 18.19 3.76
N LYS A 299 -28.03 18.15 2.78
CA LYS A 299 -27.90 17.32 1.59
C LYS A 299 -27.06 18.03 0.54
N ILE A 300 -26.02 17.37 0.05
CA ILE A 300 -25.10 17.91 -0.96
C ILE A 300 -25.84 18.09 -2.30
N VAL A 301 -25.62 19.24 -2.91
CA VAL A 301 -26.16 19.62 -4.21
C VAL A 301 -25.08 19.57 -5.28
N ALA A 302 -23.90 20.15 -4.97
CA ALA A 302 -22.78 20.15 -5.90
C ALA A 302 -21.43 20.26 -5.19
N THR A 303 -20.38 19.76 -5.85
CA THR A 303 -19.03 19.72 -5.29
C THR A 303 -17.97 19.96 -6.36
N LYS A 304 -16.97 20.77 -6.04
CA LYS A 304 -15.71 20.90 -6.79
C LYS A 304 -14.56 20.49 -5.90
N VAL A 305 -13.61 19.70 -6.43
CA VAL A 305 -12.40 19.30 -5.73
C VAL A 305 -11.21 19.42 -6.66
N ASP A 306 -10.19 20.19 -6.25
CA ASP A 306 -8.89 20.23 -6.89
C ASP A 306 -7.89 19.44 -6.05
N ILE A 307 -7.30 18.43 -6.68
CA ILE A 307 -6.35 17.50 -6.08
C ILE A 307 -4.97 17.80 -6.66
N ASN A 308 -4.07 18.34 -5.84
CA ASN A 308 -2.76 18.80 -6.22
C ASN A 308 -1.68 17.90 -5.63
N GLY A 309 -1.24 16.90 -6.39
CA GLY A 309 -0.19 15.97 -5.97
C GLY A 309 1.21 16.55 -6.22
N ASN A 310 2.03 16.64 -5.16
CA ASN A 310 3.47 16.86 -5.31
C ASN A 310 4.10 15.53 -5.74
N CYS A 311 4.56 15.44 -6.99
CA CYS A 311 5.05 14.19 -7.57
C CYS A 311 6.59 14.02 -7.44
N GLY A 312 7.30 15.06 -7.02
CA GLY A 312 8.75 15.06 -7.10
C GLY A 312 9.23 15.30 -8.53
N HIS A 313 10.43 14.81 -8.86
CA HIS A 313 11.08 15.17 -10.12
C HIS A 313 10.61 14.38 -11.35
N SER A 314 10.02 13.21 -11.15
CA SER A 314 9.64 12.26 -12.22
C SER A 314 8.22 11.72 -12.04
N PRO A 315 7.66 11.06 -13.07
CA PRO A 315 6.32 10.48 -12.98
C PRO A 315 6.21 9.30 -12.01
N ASP A 316 7.18 8.40 -11.96
CA ASP A 316 7.09 7.11 -11.25
C ASP A 316 5.66 6.51 -11.35
N LEU A 317 4.94 6.39 -10.24
CA LEU A 317 3.54 5.94 -10.18
C LEU A 317 2.54 7.09 -9.94
N SER A 318 3.00 8.35 -9.94
CA SER A 318 2.22 9.53 -9.55
C SER A 318 0.93 9.70 -10.35
N ASP A 319 0.94 9.36 -11.66
CA ASP A 319 -0.24 9.50 -12.51
C ASP A 319 -1.42 8.68 -11.98
N ALA A 320 -1.20 7.41 -11.68
CA ALA A 320 -2.20 6.51 -11.11
C ALA A 320 -2.55 6.82 -9.64
N ILE A 321 -1.58 7.37 -8.86
CA ILE A 321 -1.80 7.75 -7.47
C ILE A 321 -2.73 8.96 -7.37
N VAL A 322 -2.53 9.97 -8.23
CA VAL A 322 -3.44 11.13 -8.28
C VAL A 322 -4.81 10.72 -8.80
N ASP A 323 -4.90 9.86 -9.84
CA ASP A 323 -6.18 9.30 -10.29
C ASP A 323 -6.92 8.60 -9.14
N ARG A 324 -6.20 7.80 -8.34
CA ARG A 324 -6.84 7.09 -7.22
C ARG A 324 -7.28 8.03 -6.09
N ALA A 325 -6.57 9.12 -5.84
CA ALA A 325 -7.03 10.18 -4.94
C ALA A 325 -8.34 10.80 -5.44
N MET A 326 -8.44 11.07 -6.74
CA MET A 326 -9.65 11.58 -7.38
C MET A 326 -10.82 10.60 -7.24
N PHE A 327 -10.60 9.28 -7.48
CA PHE A 327 -11.63 8.23 -7.34
C PHE A 327 -12.14 8.06 -5.92
N HIS A 328 -11.39 8.50 -4.92
CA HIS A 328 -11.76 8.37 -3.50
C HIS A 328 -12.08 9.72 -2.84
N ALA A 329 -12.15 10.82 -3.62
CA ALA A 329 -12.58 12.13 -3.12
C ALA A 329 -14.07 12.15 -2.72
N ASP A 330 -14.82 11.13 -3.11
CA ASP A 330 -16.21 10.90 -2.71
C ASP A 330 -16.33 10.11 -1.39
N ASN A 331 -15.29 9.35 -0.99
CA ASN A 331 -15.38 8.36 0.09
C ASN A 331 -16.70 7.56 0.01
N GLY A 332 -17.53 7.57 1.06
CA GLY A 332 -18.84 6.93 1.11
C GLY A 332 -20.03 7.82 0.70
N TYR A 333 -19.78 9.01 0.12
CA TYR A 333 -20.79 10.05 -0.04
C TYR A 333 -21.13 10.32 -1.51
N PHE A 334 -22.41 10.55 -1.77
CA PHE A 334 -22.88 11.05 -3.05
C PHE A 334 -22.67 12.57 -3.12
N LEU A 335 -21.87 13.04 -4.06
CA LEU A 335 -21.40 14.43 -4.14
C LEU A 335 -22.31 15.36 -4.95
N GLY A 336 -23.50 14.90 -5.38
CA GLY A 336 -24.36 15.67 -6.27
C GLY A 336 -23.71 15.92 -7.64
N ALA A 337 -23.96 17.08 -8.25
CA ALA A 337 -23.18 17.49 -9.42
C ALA A 337 -21.72 17.71 -8.99
N SER A 338 -20.77 17.16 -9.73
CA SER A 338 -19.39 17.14 -9.27
C SER A 338 -18.41 17.46 -10.39
N ASN A 339 -17.30 18.12 -10.04
CA ASN A 339 -16.15 18.35 -10.89
C ASN A 339 -14.87 18.09 -10.06
N ILE A 340 -14.16 17.02 -10.38
CA ILE A 340 -12.93 16.61 -9.67
C ILE A 340 -11.76 16.72 -10.65
N VAL A 341 -10.76 17.51 -10.29
CA VAL A 341 -9.58 17.77 -11.12
C VAL A 341 -8.33 17.32 -10.38
N GLY A 342 -7.46 16.56 -11.05
CA GLY A 342 -6.20 16.11 -10.49
C GLY A 342 -4.99 16.66 -11.24
N TYR A 343 -4.06 17.25 -10.53
CA TYR A 343 -2.83 17.83 -11.04
C TYR A 343 -1.61 17.03 -10.56
N ARG A 344 -0.70 16.71 -11.49
CA ARG A 344 0.52 15.95 -11.26
C ARG A 344 1.71 16.92 -11.30
N LEU A 345 1.96 17.58 -10.18
CA LEU A 345 2.88 18.71 -10.10
C LEU A 345 4.32 18.25 -9.95
N GLN A 346 5.20 18.78 -10.81
CA GLN A 346 6.63 18.48 -10.81
C GLN A 346 7.39 19.42 -9.88
N THR A 347 8.18 18.85 -8.96
CA THR A 347 9.03 19.60 -8.04
C THR A 347 10.47 19.09 -8.08
N ASN A 348 11.41 19.81 -7.45
CA ASN A 348 12.78 19.36 -7.30
C ASN A 348 12.99 18.56 -6.01
N MET A 349 12.07 17.65 -5.75
CA MET A 349 12.14 16.67 -4.67
C MET A 349 12.37 15.27 -5.23
N VAL A 350 12.74 14.31 -4.36
CA VAL A 350 12.77 12.89 -4.75
C VAL A 350 11.42 12.51 -5.36
N SER A 351 11.41 11.63 -6.35
CA SER A 351 10.17 11.14 -6.96
C SER A 351 9.33 10.43 -5.93
N HIS A 352 8.16 10.98 -5.61
CA HIS A 352 7.24 10.32 -4.69
C HIS A 352 6.63 9.09 -5.34
N THR A 353 6.30 8.07 -4.52
CA THR A 353 5.94 6.75 -5.01
C THR A 353 4.74 6.16 -4.29
N ALA A 354 4.40 4.91 -4.61
CA ALA A 354 3.35 4.15 -3.94
C ALA A 354 3.53 4.12 -2.42
N TYR A 355 2.45 4.29 -1.71
CA TYR A 355 2.36 4.04 -0.28
C TYR A 355 0.95 3.52 0.03
N ARG A 356 0.81 2.61 0.99
CA ARG A 356 -0.44 1.96 1.43
C ARG A 356 -1.66 2.86 1.29
N GLY A 357 -2.62 2.49 0.42
CA GLY A 357 -3.78 3.27 0.00
C GLY A 357 -3.62 4.03 -1.32
N PHE A 358 -2.39 4.23 -1.84
CA PHE A 358 -2.07 4.67 -3.21
C PHE A 358 -2.85 5.92 -3.67
N GLY A 359 -2.87 6.99 -2.87
CA GLY A 359 -3.64 8.22 -3.15
C GLY A 359 -5.05 8.24 -2.53
N GLY A 360 -5.66 7.08 -2.32
CA GLY A 360 -6.98 6.97 -1.66
C GLY A 360 -7.06 7.71 -0.33
N PRO A 361 -6.07 7.61 0.58
CA PRO A 361 -6.07 8.35 1.84
C PRO A 361 -6.18 9.86 1.66
N GLN A 362 -5.47 10.44 0.68
CA GLN A 362 -5.46 11.87 0.41
C GLN A 362 -6.78 12.35 -0.22
N GLY A 363 -7.46 11.49 -0.99
CA GLY A 363 -8.83 11.77 -1.46
C GLY A 363 -9.85 11.71 -0.34
N MET A 364 -9.82 10.66 0.48
CA MET A 364 -10.81 10.45 1.54
C MET A 364 -10.75 11.49 2.65
N ILE A 365 -9.57 11.94 3.05
CA ILE A 365 -9.46 12.99 4.08
C ILE A 365 -10.10 14.30 3.60
N MET A 366 -10.07 14.61 2.29
CA MET A 366 -10.80 15.74 1.72
C MET A 366 -12.31 15.55 1.84
N ALA A 367 -12.83 14.37 1.58
CA ALA A 367 -14.25 14.08 1.78
C ALA A 367 -14.67 14.32 3.24
N GLU A 368 -13.86 13.87 4.19
CA GLU A 368 -14.16 14.08 5.62
C GLU A 368 -14.04 15.54 6.05
N ALA A 369 -13.08 16.29 5.47
CA ALA A 369 -12.97 17.74 5.68
C ALA A 369 -14.22 18.48 5.18
N MET A 370 -14.77 18.08 4.03
CA MET A 370 -16.03 18.63 3.50
C MET A 370 -17.20 18.37 4.45
N MET A 371 -17.33 17.14 4.98
CA MET A 371 -18.41 16.80 5.91
C MET A 371 -18.32 17.58 7.22
N ASP A 372 -17.11 17.75 7.77
CA ASP A 372 -16.89 18.53 8.98
C ASP A 372 -17.25 20.02 8.75
N ALA A 373 -16.78 20.63 7.65
CA ALA A 373 -17.07 22.01 7.32
C ALA A 373 -18.59 22.28 7.18
N MET A 374 -19.31 21.36 6.49
CA MET A 374 -20.77 21.42 6.38
C MET A 374 -21.46 21.34 7.75
N ALA A 375 -21.00 20.41 8.60
CA ALA A 375 -21.59 20.20 9.92
C ALA A 375 -21.45 21.45 10.82
N ARG A 376 -20.28 22.10 10.79
CA ARG A 376 -20.06 23.35 11.54
C ARG A 376 -20.92 24.50 11.02
N LYS A 377 -21.10 24.60 9.69
CA LYS A 377 -21.96 25.60 9.06
C LYS A 377 -23.43 25.40 9.39
N LEU A 378 -23.87 24.17 9.60
CA LEU A 378 -25.25 23.79 9.98
C LEU A 378 -25.46 23.73 11.49
N GLU A 379 -24.40 23.84 12.28
CA GLU A 379 -24.40 23.67 13.75
C GLU A 379 -24.98 22.32 14.21
N VAL A 380 -24.64 21.25 13.48
CA VAL A 380 -25.03 19.86 13.77
C VAL A 380 -23.84 18.95 14.00
N ASP A 381 -24.09 17.79 14.59
CA ASP A 381 -23.04 16.77 14.71
C ASP A 381 -22.60 16.27 13.33
N PRO A 382 -21.28 16.15 13.05
CA PRO A 382 -20.78 15.69 11.75
C PRO A 382 -21.32 14.32 11.32
N LEU A 383 -21.62 13.40 12.25
CA LEU A 383 -22.23 12.11 11.93
C LEU A 383 -23.59 12.26 11.26
N THR A 384 -24.36 13.29 11.64
CA THR A 384 -25.65 13.58 11.00
C THR A 384 -25.49 13.91 9.53
N VAL A 385 -24.54 14.79 9.18
CA VAL A 385 -24.24 15.16 7.80
C VAL A 385 -23.71 13.96 7.00
N ARG A 386 -22.81 13.15 7.59
CA ARG A 386 -22.30 11.93 6.98
C ARG A 386 -23.41 10.96 6.61
N LYS A 387 -24.33 10.67 7.54
CA LYS A 387 -25.45 9.74 7.31
C LYS A 387 -26.40 10.21 6.22
N GLN A 388 -26.64 11.53 6.11
CA GLN A 388 -27.54 12.10 5.09
C GLN A 388 -27.02 12.01 3.66
N ASN A 389 -25.70 11.89 3.49
CA ASN A 389 -25.07 11.95 2.18
C ASN A 389 -24.46 10.61 1.73
N LEU A 390 -24.66 9.51 2.48
CA LEU A 390 -24.22 8.19 2.05
C LEU A 390 -24.85 7.81 0.70
N TYR A 391 -24.10 7.09 -0.11
CA TYR A 391 -24.65 6.46 -1.31
C TYR A 391 -25.87 5.61 -0.98
N GLY A 392 -26.95 5.79 -1.72
CA GLY A 392 -28.17 5.02 -1.53
C GLY A 392 -29.32 5.48 -2.44
N PRO A 393 -30.49 4.79 -2.39
CA PRO A 393 -31.62 5.07 -3.28
C PRO A 393 -32.16 6.50 -3.17
N GLU A 394 -32.03 7.14 -2.00
CA GLU A 394 -32.56 8.50 -1.75
C GLU A 394 -31.55 9.60 -2.10
N THR A 395 -30.28 9.27 -2.20
CA THR A 395 -29.20 10.23 -2.50
C THR A 395 -28.68 10.09 -3.92
N GLY A 396 -28.35 8.89 -4.30
CA GLY A 396 -27.74 8.49 -5.57
C GLY A 396 -26.80 7.32 -5.36
N THR A 397 -26.61 6.50 -6.39
CA THR A 397 -25.84 5.25 -6.33
C THR A 397 -24.63 5.24 -7.25
N THR A 398 -24.48 6.25 -8.10
CA THR A 398 -23.40 6.32 -9.10
C THR A 398 -22.31 7.29 -8.65
N THR A 399 -21.06 6.84 -8.70
CA THR A 399 -19.89 7.65 -8.37
C THR A 399 -19.64 8.75 -9.42
N PRO A 400 -18.83 9.79 -9.10
CA PRO A 400 -18.44 10.82 -10.08
C PRO A 400 -17.77 10.29 -11.35
N TYR A 401 -17.24 9.06 -11.32
CA TYR A 401 -16.59 8.36 -12.44
C TYR A 401 -17.45 7.24 -13.03
N GLY A 402 -18.79 7.30 -12.86
CA GLY A 402 -19.74 6.43 -13.53
C GLY A 402 -19.91 5.02 -12.96
N MET A 403 -19.20 4.64 -11.89
CA MET A 403 -19.36 3.32 -11.29
C MET A 403 -20.55 3.29 -10.33
N GLU A 404 -21.40 2.27 -10.47
CA GLU A 404 -22.50 2.00 -9.54
C GLU A 404 -21.94 1.46 -8.19
N VAL A 405 -22.38 2.02 -7.08
CA VAL A 405 -22.08 1.56 -5.73
C VAL A 405 -23.07 0.47 -5.35
N GLU A 406 -22.82 -0.73 -5.86
CA GLU A 406 -23.58 -1.92 -5.54
C GLU A 406 -23.28 -2.38 -4.10
N HIS A 407 -24.26 -2.97 -3.40
CA HIS A 407 -24.09 -3.59 -2.08
C HIS A 407 -23.38 -2.67 -1.05
N ASN A 408 -23.83 -1.41 -0.92
CA ASN A 408 -23.29 -0.48 0.08
C ASN A 408 -23.59 -0.96 1.50
N LEU A 409 -22.54 -1.29 2.27
CA LEU A 409 -22.66 -1.77 3.65
C LEU A 409 -22.56 -0.64 4.68
N LEU A 410 -22.17 0.58 4.29
CA LEU A 410 -21.93 1.69 5.22
C LEU A 410 -23.13 2.05 6.10
N PRO A 411 -24.38 2.13 5.58
CA PRO A 411 -25.52 2.46 6.44
C PRO A 411 -25.70 1.47 7.60
N GLU A 412 -25.56 0.16 7.32
CA GLU A 412 -25.66 -0.89 8.34
C GLU A 412 -24.49 -0.86 9.32
N MET A 413 -23.27 -0.72 8.81
CA MET A 413 -22.05 -0.69 9.62
C MET A 413 -22.01 0.54 10.54
N ILE A 414 -22.40 1.72 10.04
CA ILE A 414 -22.49 2.94 10.84
C ILE A 414 -23.54 2.76 11.95
N ALA A 415 -24.75 2.31 11.61
CA ALA A 415 -25.80 2.11 12.60
C ALA A 415 -25.40 1.10 13.70
N LYS A 416 -24.67 0.04 13.31
CA LYS A 416 -24.12 -0.94 14.26
C LYS A 416 -23.06 -0.33 15.16
N LEU A 417 -22.05 0.36 14.61
CA LEU A 417 -20.94 0.89 15.39
C LEU A 417 -21.39 2.08 16.25
N GLU A 418 -22.29 2.95 15.74
CA GLU A 418 -22.94 4.04 16.49
C GLU A 418 -23.56 3.53 17.79
N LYS A 419 -24.25 2.37 17.73
CA LYS A 419 -24.84 1.70 18.88
C LYS A 419 -23.77 1.01 19.75
N ASP A 420 -22.90 0.18 19.17
CA ASP A 420 -21.93 -0.63 19.89
C ASP A 420 -20.89 0.21 20.66
N ALA A 421 -20.58 1.41 20.15
CA ALA A 421 -19.65 2.35 20.75
C ALA A 421 -20.33 3.38 21.66
N ASP A 422 -21.64 3.31 21.85
CA ASP A 422 -22.43 4.28 22.64
C ASP A 422 -22.17 5.73 22.18
N TYR A 423 -22.15 5.99 20.86
CA TYR A 423 -21.70 7.25 20.27
C TYR A 423 -22.38 8.47 20.89
N TRP A 424 -23.71 8.50 20.96
CA TRP A 424 -24.46 9.66 21.44
C TRP A 424 -24.29 9.90 22.94
N ALA A 425 -24.27 8.86 23.77
CA ALA A 425 -24.00 9.00 25.19
C ALA A 425 -22.59 9.55 25.46
N ARG A 426 -21.59 9.11 24.66
CA ARG A 426 -20.22 9.68 24.69
C ARG A 426 -20.20 11.12 24.22
N ARG A 427 -20.93 11.45 23.17
CA ARG A 427 -21.07 12.83 22.64
C ARG A 427 -21.62 13.78 23.72
N ASP A 428 -22.69 13.41 24.41
CA ASP A 428 -23.27 14.20 25.47
C ASP A 428 -22.30 14.41 26.64
N ALA A 429 -21.63 13.32 27.07
CA ALA A 429 -20.63 13.36 28.14
C ALA A 429 -19.43 14.26 27.79
N ILE A 430 -18.94 14.20 26.52
CA ILE A 430 -17.86 15.04 26.02
C ILE A 430 -18.28 16.50 25.96
N THR A 431 -19.50 16.79 25.50
CA THR A 431 -20.04 18.16 25.45
C THR A 431 -20.11 18.78 26.84
N ASP A 432 -20.60 18.02 27.82
CA ASP A 432 -20.64 18.46 29.22
C ASP A 432 -19.25 18.61 29.83
N PHE A 433 -18.34 17.70 29.55
CA PHE A 433 -16.93 17.82 29.96
C PHE A 433 -16.28 19.09 29.40
N ASN A 434 -16.41 19.33 28.07
CA ASN A 434 -15.80 20.47 27.39
C ASN A 434 -16.34 21.82 27.89
N ARG A 435 -17.63 21.89 28.28
CA ARG A 435 -18.25 23.10 28.89
C ARG A 435 -17.60 23.45 30.23
N ASN A 436 -17.22 22.43 31.01
CA ASN A 436 -16.68 22.60 32.36
C ASN A 436 -15.16 22.60 32.44
N SER A 437 -14.47 22.18 31.40
CA SER A 437 -12.99 22.10 31.35
C SER A 437 -12.42 23.32 30.62
N PRO A 438 -11.60 24.15 31.28
CA PRO A 438 -11.01 25.33 30.63
C PRO A 438 -9.80 25.00 29.75
N VAL A 439 -9.11 23.91 30.01
CA VAL A 439 -7.82 23.58 29.36
C VAL A 439 -7.94 22.33 28.50
N ILE A 440 -8.36 21.21 29.08
CA ILE A 440 -8.46 19.96 28.31
C ILE A 440 -9.78 19.96 27.54
N LYS A 441 -9.71 19.72 26.23
CA LYS A 441 -10.86 19.51 25.37
C LYS A 441 -10.87 18.09 24.83
N LYS A 442 -12.05 17.48 24.79
CA LYS A 442 -12.26 16.15 24.19
C LYS A 442 -12.96 16.26 22.86
N GLY A 443 -12.66 15.34 21.96
CA GLY A 443 -13.33 15.23 20.67
C GLY A 443 -13.73 13.81 20.35
N LEU A 444 -14.77 13.66 19.54
CA LEU A 444 -15.32 12.40 19.10
C LEU A 444 -15.67 12.48 17.62
N ALA A 445 -15.27 11.48 16.84
CA ALA A 445 -15.68 11.40 15.45
C ALA A 445 -15.92 9.96 15.03
N LEU A 446 -16.95 9.74 14.22
CA LEU A 446 -17.20 8.51 13.47
C LEU A 446 -17.01 8.80 11.98
N THR A 447 -16.08 8.09 11.32
CA THR A 447 -15.85 8.23 9.89
C THR A 447 -15.98 6.89 9.17
N PRO A 448 -16.58 6.87 7.96
CA PRO A 448 -16.64 5.69 7.11
C PRO A 448 -15.42 5.59 6.19
N VAL A 449 -15.24 4.42 5.62
CA VAL A 449 -14.29 4.11 4.53
C VAL A 449 -15.02 3.31 3.45
N LYS A 450 -14.96 3.77 2.20
CA LYS A 450 -15.33 3.02 0.98
C LYS A 450 -14.11 2.97 0.07
N PHE A 451 -13.43 1.84 0.00
CA PHE A 451 -12.19 1.71 -0.75
C PHE A 451 -12.32 0.71 -1.90
N GLY A 452 -12.02 1.16 -3.12
CA GLY A 452 -12.09 0.35 -4.33
C GLY A 452 -10.90 -0.61 -4.47
N ILE A 453 -11.19 -1.86 -4.77
CA ILE A 453 -10.19 -2.94 -4.87
C ILE A 453 -9.99 -3.34 -6.33
N SER A 454 -8.87 -2.98 -6.88
CA SER A 454 -8.14 -3.44 -8.08
C SER A 454 -7.02 -2.45 -8.40
N PHE A 455 -6.11 -2.81 -9.29
CA PHE A 455 -5.26 -1.82 -9.96
C PHE A 455 -6.10 -0.99 -10.93
N THR A 456 -5.86 0.31 -10.99
CA THR A 456 -6.46 1.19 -12.01
C THR A 456 -5.92 0.88 -13.42
N ALA A 457 -4.70 0.37 -13.50
CA ALA A 457 -4.11 -0.19 -14.72
C ALA A 457 -4.64 -1.61 -14.98
N LYS A 458 -5.57 -1.77 -15.92
CA LYS A 458 -6.32 -3.01 -16.15
C LYS A 458 -5.43 -4.25 -16.33
N HIS A 459 -4.31 -4.13 -17.05
CA HIS A 459 -3.41 -5.25 -17.36
C HIS A 459 -2.70 -5.82 -16.12
N LEU A 460 -2.61 -5.07 -15.01
CA LEU A 460 -2.03 -5.54 -13.75
C LEU A 460 -2.99 -6.42 -12.93
N ASN A 461 -4.27 -6.50 -13.30
CA ASN A 461 -5.26 -7.30 -12.56
C ASN A 461 -5.28 -8.76 -13.04
N GLN A 462 -4.13 -9.43 -12.96
CA GLN A 462 -3.94 -10.82 -13.34
C GLN A 462 -2.86 -11.50 -12.50
N ALA A 463 -2.92 -12.83 -12.38
CA ALA A 463 -1.90 -13.62 -11.73
C ALA A 463 -1.80 -15.02 -12.33
N GLY A 464 -0.60 -15.60 -12.26
CA GLY A 464 -0.32 -16.99 -12.58
C GLY A 464 0.07 -17.78 -11.33
N ALA A 465 -0.06 -19.09 -11.40
CA ALA A 465 0.42 -20.03 -10.39
C ALA A 465 0.93 -21.32 -11.03
N LEU A 466 1.78 -22.03 -10.29
CA LEU A 466 2.28 -23.36 -10.66
C LEU A 466 2.24 -24.24 -9.41
N VAL A 467 1.48 -25.32 -9.46
CA VAL A 467 1.33 -26.29 -8.38
C VAL A 467 1.89 -27.63 -8.80
N HIS A 468 2.73 -28.22 -7.94
CA HIS A 468 3.30 -29.56 -8.11
C HIS A 468 2.87 -30.46 -6.95
N ILE A 469 2.50 -31.69 -7.24
CA ILE A 469 2.29 -32.74 -6.25
C ILE A 469 3.42 -33.75 -6.42
N TYR A 470 4.17 -33.99 -5.36
CA TYR A 470 5.24 -34.98 -5.32
C TYR A 470 4.69 -36.38 -5.04
N THR A 471 5.46 -37.43 -5.34
CA THR A 471 4.99 -38.82 -5.21
C THR A 471 4.72 -39.27 -3.77
N ASP A 472 5.19 -38.53 -2.78
CA ASP A 472 4.85 -38.75 -1.35
C ASP A 472 3.57 -38.05 -0.92
N GLY A 473 2.90 -37.31 -1.83
CA GLY A 473 1.71 -36.52 -1.58
C GLY A 473 1.96 -35.11 -1.10
N SER A 474 3.20 -34.71 -0.86
CA SER A 474 3.52 -33.31 -0.53
C SER A 474 3.27 -32.38 -1.73
N ILE A 475 2.91 -31.12 -1.47
CA ILE A 475 2.46 -30.18 -2.49
C ILE A 475 3.30 -28.93 -2.42
N GLN A 476 3.89 -28.53 -3.56
CA GLN A 476 4.62 -27.29 -3.70
C GLN A 476 3.79 -26.28 -4.51
N VAL A 477 3.60 -25.09 -3.95
CA VAL A 477 2.85 -23.99 -4.55
C VAL A 477 3.80 -22.85 -4.90
N ASN A 478 3.76 -22.42 -6.17
CA ASN A 478 4.49 -21.26 -6.67
C ASN A 478 3.49 -20.23 -7.20
N HIS A 479 3.67 -18.95 -6.83
CA HIS A 479 2.86 -17.84 -7.32
C HIS A 479 3.69 -16.57 -7.41
N GLY A 480 3.13 -15.51 -8.05
CA GLY A 480 3.86 -14.27 -8.29
C GLY A 480 3.80 -13.26 -7.16
N GLY A 481 2.95 -13.48 -6.17
CA GLY A 481 2.82 -12.58 -5.02
C GLY A 481 4.00 -12.69 -4.05
N THR A 482 4.34 -11.59 -3.40
CA THR A 482 5.47 -11.49 -2.46
C THR A 482 5.00 -11.39 -1.02
N GLU A 483 5.74 -12.02 -0.08
CA GLU A 483 5.47 -11.96 1.37
C GLU A 483 6.23 -10.78 1.97
N MET A 484 5.49 -9.84 2.58
CA MET A 484 6.04 -8.65 3.23
C MET A 484 5.55 -8.48 4.69
N GLY A 485 5.05 -9.57 5.28
CA GLY A 485 4.49 -9.62 6.63
C GLY A 485 2.96 -9.66 6.69
N GLN A 486 2.28 -9.51 5.54
CA GLN A 486 0.82 -9.50 5.45
C GLN A 486 0.16 -10.89 5.51
N GLY A 487 0.96 -11.96 5.47
CA GLY A 487 0.47 -13.34 5.56
C GLY A 487 -0.08 -13.90 4.25
N LEU A 488 0.36 -13.39 3.11
CA LEU A 488 -0.06 -13.89 1.79
C LEU A 488 0.27 -15.37 1.63
N HIS A 489 1.52 -15.77 1.93
CA HIS A 489 1.94 -17.17 1.80
C HIS A 489 1.12 -18.11 2.71
N THR A 490 0.75 -17.64 3.91
CA THR A 490 -0.11 -18.42 4.82
C THR A 490 -1.50 -18.63 4.23
N LYS A 491 -2.13 -17.57 3.69
CA LYS A 491 -3.46 -17.66 3.06
C LYS A 491 -3.42 -18.52 1.80
N ILE A 492 -2.37 -18.43 0.99
CA ILE A 492 -2.18 -19.30 -0.19
C ILE A 492 -2.04 -20.77 0.22
N ALA A 493 -1.29 -21.06 1.28
CA ALA A 493 -1.20 -22.43 1.80
C ALA A 493 -2.55 -22.93 2.31
N GLN A 494 -3.34 -22.10 3.00
CA GLN A 494 -4.70 -22.45 3.43
C GLN A 494 -5.61 -22.77 2.24
N ILE A 495 -5.54 -21.99 1.16
CA ILE A 495 -6.31 -22.22 -0.07
C ILE A 495 -5.95 -23.59 -0.68
N ALA A 496 -4.67 -23.87 -0.87
CA ALA A 496 -4.23 -25.15 -1.44
C ALA A 496 -4.59 -26.34 -0.55
N ALA A 497 -4.36 -26.24 0.77
CA ALA A 497 -4.73 -27.27 1.73
C ALA A 497 -6.24 -27.55 1.72
N ASN A 498 -7.06 -26.50 1.67
CA ASN A 498 -8.53 -26.63 1.63
C ASN A 498 -9.02 -27.28 0.33
N GLU A 499 -8.42 -26.94 -0.81
CA GLU A 499 -8.79 -27.52 -2.10
C GLU A 499 -8.52 -29.04 -2.13
N PHE A 500 -7.38 -29.48 -1.63
CA PHE A 500 -7.04 -30.92 -1.63
C PHE A 500 -7.53 -31.65 -0.39
N GLY A 501 -8.14 -30.97 0.59
CA GLY A 501 -8.60 -31.58 1.83
C GLY A 501 -7.47 -32.19 2.67
N VAL A 502 -6.24 -31.64 2.58
CA VAL A 502 -5.06 -32.09 3.30
C VAL A 502 -4.65 -31.12 4.41
N SER A 503 -3.77 -31.54 5.30
CA SER A 503 -3.24 -30.69 6.37
C SER A 503 -2.25 -29.64 5.83
N MET A 504 -2.05 -28.56 6.57
CA MET A 504 -1.16 -27.45 6.20
C MET A 504 0.31 -27.85 6.07
N ASP A 505 0.75 -28.86 6.80
CA ASP A 505 2.14 -29.37 6.76
C ASP A 505 2.46 -30.13 5.44
N MET A 506 1.43 -30.51 4.67
CA MET A 506 1.63 -31.06 3.32
C MET A 506 1.90 -29.96 2.28
N ILE A 507 1.75 -28.68 2.60
CA ILE A 507 1.85 -27.56 1.66
C ILE A 507 3.11 -26.74 1.90
N GLU A 508 3.95 -26.62 0.88
CA GLU A 508 5.08 -25.69 0.86
C GLU A 508 4.85 -24.58 -0.17
N VAL A 509 4.73 -23.32 0.29
CA VAL A 509 4.75 -22.14 -0.57
C VAL A 509 6.21 -21.70 -0.73
N THR A 510 6.71 -21.67 -1.95
CA THR A 510 8.13 -21.36 -2.23
C THR A 510 8.42 -19.85 -2.19
N ALA A 511 9.71 -19.50 -2.27
CA ALA A 511 10.10 -18.13 -2.60
C ALA A 511 9.51 -17.70 -3.95
N THR A 512 9.14 -16.42 -4.06
CA THR A 512 8.69 -15.85 -5.34
C THR A 512 9.86 -15.70 -6.29
N ARG A 513 9.79 -16.38 -7.44
CA ARG A 513 10.86 -16.44 -8.43
C ARG A 513 10.32 -16.25 -9.83
N THR A 514 11.02 -15.42 -10.63
CA THR A 514 10.57 -15.06 -11.99
C THR A 514 10.76 -16.18 -13.01
N ASP A 515 11.56 -17.21 -12.71
CA ASP A 515 11.72 -18.40 -13.56
C ASP A 515 10.62 -19.46 -13.35
N LYS A 516 9.78 -19.34 -12.31
CA LYS A 516 8.69 -20.27 -12.03
C LYS A 516 7.34 -19.74 -12.47
N VAL A 517 7.05 -18.46 -12.15
CA VAL A 517 5.83 -17.76 -12.57
C VAL A 517 6.23 -16.41 -13.17
N PRO A 518 6.25 -16.32 -14.51
CA PRO A 518 6.72 -15.13 -15.21
C PRO A 518 5.65 -14.04 -15.31
N ASN A 519 6.10 -12.80 -15.59
CA ASN A 519 5.24 -11.64 -15.93
C ASN A 519 4.17 -11.35 -14.88
N THR A 520 4.53 -11.46 -13.61
CA THR A 520 3.60 -11.25 -12.50
C THR A 520 3.42 -9.77 -12.22
N SER A 521 2.21 -9.41 -11.79
CA SER A 521 1.89 -8.07 -11.31
C SER A 521 2.53 -7.81 -9.93
N PRO A 522 2.73 -6.54 -9.54
CA PRO A 522 3.25 -6.22 -8.22
C PRO A 522 2.30 -6.71 -7.11
N THR A 523 2.84 -7.01 -5.96
CA THR A 523 2.04 -7.27 -4.75
C THR A 523 1.62 -5.95 -4.14
N ALA A 524 0.55 -5.39 -4.67
CA ALA A 524 0.00 -4.07 -4.36
C ALA A 524 -1.53 -4.06 -4.54
N ALA A 525 -2.17 -2.89 -4.46
CA ALA A 525 -3.62 -2.69 -4.62
C ALA A 525 -4.49 -3.60 -3.72
N SER A 526 -3.92 -4.13 -2.64
CA SER A 526 -4.55 -5.08 -1.71
C SER A 526 -5.07 -6.38 -2.35
N SER A 527 -4.81 -6.60 -3.63
CA SER A 527 -5.36 -7.70 -4.44
C SER A 527 -4.52 -8.99 -4.41
N GLY A 528 -3.45 -9.04 -3.61
CA GLY A 528 -2.50 -10.16 -3.62
C GLY A 528 -3.16 -11.52 -3.38
N THR A 529 -4.06 -11.63 -2.40
CA THR A 529 -4.79 -12.88 -2.12
C THR A 529 -5.87 -13.15 -3.17
N ASP A 530 -6.59 -12.13 -3.63
CA ASP A 530 -7.62 -12.28 -4.68
C ASP A 530 -7.02 -12.84 -5.97
N LEU A 531 -5.95 -12.22 -6.46
CA LEU A 531 -5.32 -12.60 -7.72
C LEU A 531 -4.59 -13.94 -7.61
N ASN A 532 -3.63 -14.04 -6.67
CA ASN A 532 -2.80 -15.23 -6.54
C ASN A 532 -3.57 -16.42 -5.95
N GLY A 533 -4.53 -16.17 -5.04
CA GLY A 533 -5.41 -17.20 -4.48
C GLY A 533 -6.29 -17.85 -5.54
N LYS A 534 -6.94 -17.05 -6.39
CA LYS A 534 -7.74 -17.59 -7.52
C LYS A 534 -6.88 -18.32 -8.54
N ALA A 535 -5.67 -17.82 -8.84
CA ALA A 535 -4.76 -18.52 -9.75
C ALA A 535 -4.32 -19.90 -9.18
N VAL A 536 -3.98 -19.95 -7.88
CA VAL A 536 -3.66 -21.21 -7.19
C VAL A 536 -4.88 -22.13 -7.14
N GLN A 537 -6.07 -21.63 -6.82
CA GLN A 537 -7.31 -22.39 -6.83
C GLN A 537 -7.55 -23.05 -8.18
N ASN A 538 -7.38 -22.31 -9.27
CA ASN A 538 -7.56 -22.84 -10.64
C ASN A 538 -6.56 -23.97 -10.97
N ALA A 539 -5.30 -23.85 -10.53
CA ALA A 539 -4.33 -24.94 -10.67
C ALA A 539 -4.73 -26.17 -9.84
N CYS A 540 -5.19 -25.96 -8.60
CA CYS A 540 -5.67 -27.04 -7.72
C CYS A 540 -6.90 -27.74 -8.30
N ILE A 541 -7.86 -27.03 -8.84
CA ILE A 541 -9.06 -27.60 -9.49
C ILE A 541 -8.65 -28.53 -10.63
N THR A 542 -7.75 -28.09 -11.51
CA THR A 542 -7.23 -28.93 -12.61
C THR A 542 -6.58 -30.22 -12.12
N LEU A 543 -5.82 -30.16 -11.02
CA LEU A 543 -5.20 -31.35 -10.42
C LEU A 543 -6.23 -32.25 -9.73
N LYS A 544 -7.22 -31.67 -9.04
CA LYS A 544 -8.33 -32.41 -8.41
C LYS A 544 -9.12 -33.20 -9.44
N GLU A 545 -9.48 -32.59 -10.58
CA GLU A 545 -10.21 -33.26 -11.67
C GLU A 545 -9.43 -34.47 -12.17
N ARG A 546 -8.12 -34.36 -12.37
CA ARG A 546 -7.26 -35.47 -12.81
C ARG A 546 -7.19 -36.60 -11.77
N LEU A 547 -6.99 -36.25 -10.49
CA LEU A 547 -6.91 -37.22 -9.41
C LEU A 547 -8.29 -37.89 -9.15
N ALA A 548 -9.36 -37.12 -9.23
CA ALA A 548 -10.73 -37.64 -9.10
C ALA A 548 -11.06 -38.66 -10.20
N LEU A 549 -10.69 -38.35 -11.46
CA LEU A 549 -10.86 -39.28 -12.57
C LEU A 549 -10.00 -40.53 -12.40
N CYS A 550 -8.76 -40.40 -11.94
CA CYS A 550 -7.87 -41.53 -11.65
C CYS A 550 -8.52 -42.47 -10.59
N PHE A 551 -8.98 -41.91 -9.48
CA PHE A 551 -9.60 -42.66 -8.40
C PHE A 551 -10.90 -43.35 -8.86
N ALA A 552 -11.79 -42.63 -9.54
CA ALA A 552 -13.02 -43.19 -10.06
C ALA A 552 -12.78 -44.29 -11.10
N THR A 553 -11.71 -44.14 -11.94
CA THR A 553 -11.32 -45.17 -12.93
C THR A 553 -10.78 -46.43 -12.25
N GLU A 554 -9.97 -46.30 -11.20
CA GLU A 554 -9.49 -47.42 -10.39
C GLU A 554 -10.64 -48.24 -9.80
N LEU A 555 -11.74 -47.55 -9.43
CA LEU A 555 -12.95 -48.17 -8.91
C LEU A 555 -13.90 -48.70 -9.99
N GLY A 556 -13.58 -48.51 -11.29
CA GLY A 556 -14.45 -48.87 -12.40
C GLY A 556 -15.67 -47.96 -12.57
N MET A 557 -15.63 -46.73 -12.04
CA MET A 557 -16.73 -45.75 -12.00
C MET A 557 -16.31 -44.37 -12.58
N PRO A 558 -15.64 -44.30 -13.74
CA PRO A 558 -15.09 -43.05 -14.24
C PRO A 558 -16.11 -41.92 -14.46
N GLU A 559 -17.37 -42.28 -14.74
CA GLU A 559 -18.49 -41.36 -14.89
C GLU A 559 -18.92 -40.69 -13.58
N GLN A 560 -18.42 -41.15 -12.44
CA GLN A 560 -18.67 -40.54 -11.12
C GLN A 560 -17.54 -39.70 -10.60
N ALA A 561 -16.53 -39.39 -11.41
CA ALA A 561 -15.35 -38.58 -11.02
C ALA A 561 -15.75 -37.24 -10.36
N GLU A 562 -16.79 -36.56 -10.87
CA GLU A 562 -17.28 -35.31 -10.31
C GLU A 562 -17.84 -35.42 -8.87
N LYS A 563 -18.15 -36.62 -8.41
CA LYS A 563 -18.68 -36.87 -7.04
C LYS A 563 -17.56 -37.15 -6.05
N VAL A 564 -16.33 -37.28 -6.48
CA VAL A 564 -15.17 -37.51 -5.61
C VAL A 564 -14.95 -36.31 -4.71
N GLN A 565 -14.94 -36.56 -3.42
CA GLN A 565 -14.67 -35.55 -2.39
C GLN A 565 -13.25 -35.68 -1.88
N PHE A 566 -12.59 -34.54 -1.67
CA PHE A 566 -11.26 -34.42 -1.05
C PHE A 566 -11.45 -33.95 0.39
N THR A 567 -11.22 -34.83 1.35
CA THR A 567 -11.52 -34.52 2.77
C THR A 567 -10.65 -35.33 3.71
N ALA A 568 -10.21 -34.75 4.81
CA ALA A 568 -9.44 -35.38 5.88
C ALA A 568 -8.20 -36.18 5.38
N GLY A 569 -7.49 -35.66 4.36
CA GLY A 569 -6.34 -36.34 3.76
C GLY A 569 -6.69 -37.54 2.87
N ASN A 570 -7.95 -37.66 2.46
CA ASN A 570 -8.46 -38.77 1.66
C ASN A 570 -9.28 -38.30 0.48
N LEU A 571 -9.38 -39.15 -0.57
CA LEU A 571 -10.41 -39.08 -1.58
C LEU A 571 -11.52 -40.06 -1.23
N VAL A 572 -12.77 -39.61 -1.36
CA VAL A 572 -13.97 -40.37 -0.98
C VAL A 572 -14.94 -40.40 -2.15
N LEU A 573 -15.43 -41.58 -2.52
CA LEU A 573 -16.48 -41.79 -3.52
C LEU A 573 -17.48 -42.87 -3.00
N GLY A 574 -18.65 -42.44 -2.54
CA GLY A 574 -19.60 -43.35 -1.88
C GLY A 574 -19.02 -43.97 -0.61
N GLU A 575 -18.93 -45.30 -0.59
CA GLU A 575 -18.30 -46.05 0.53
C GLU A 575 -16.79 -46.29 0.35
N HIS A 576 -16.24 -45.90 -0.80
CA HIS A 576 -14.81 -46.06 -1.10
C HIS A 576 -14.00 -44.88 -0.62
N GLN A 577 -12.89 -45.19 0.03
CA GLN A 577 -11.95 -44.17 0.54
C GLN A 577 -10.49 -44.57 0.23
N LYS A 578 -9.67 -43.62 -0.14
CA LYS A 578 -8.22 -43.82 -0.36
C LYS A 578 -7.45 -42.63 0.14
N ALA A 579 -6.32 -42.87 0.80
CA ALA A 579 -5.44 -41.79 1.25
C ALA A 579 -4.90 -40.98 0.06
N PHE A 580 -4.79 -39.67 0.23
CA PHE A 580 -4.32 -38.76 -0.82
C PHE A 580 -2.93 -39.19 -1.34
N SER A 581 -1.98 -39.48 -0.43
CA SER A 581 -0.64 -39.94 -0.80
C SER A 581 -0.64 -41.25 -1.61
N ASP A 582 -1.51 -42.20 -1.23
CA ASP A 582 -1.60 -43.50 -1.91
C ASP A 582 -2.17 -43.33 -3.32
N LEU A 583 -3.19 -42.48 -3.48
CA LEU A 583 -3.71 -42.19 -4.82
C LEU A 583 -2.70 -41.45 -5.69
N VAL A 584 -1.92 -40.51 -5.13
CA VAL A 584 -0.87 -39.81 -5.87
C VAL A 584 0.16 -40.79 -6.44
N GLN A 585 0.52 -41.86 -5.71
CA GLN A 585 1.36 -42.93 -6.23
C GLN A 585 0.73 -43.69 -7.38
N VAL A 586 -0.56 -44.04 -7.25
CA VAL A 586 -1.31 -44.69 -8.36
C VAL A 586 -1.31 -43.79 -9.59
N ALA A 587 -1.68 -42.51 -9.40
CA ALA A 587 -1.68 -41.52 -10.48
C ALA A 587 -0.31 -41.38 -11.18
N TYR A 588 0.80 -41.44 -10.41
CA TYR A 588 2.14 -41.41 -10.95
C TYR A 588 2.42 -42.65 -11.84
N PHE A 589 2.10 -43.84 -11.37
CA PHE A 589 2.29 -45.08 -12.15
C PHE A 589 1.38 -45.14 -13.39
N ASP A 590 0.18 -44.55 -13.30
CA ASP A 590 -0.74 -44.39 -14.43
C ASP A 590 -0.37 -43.25 -15.37
N ARG A 591 0.72 -42.54 -15.09
CA ARG A 591 1.26 -41.41 -15.87
C ARG A 591 0.27 -40.23 -15.94
N VAL A 592 -0.46 -40.00 -14.88
CA VAL A 592 -1.31 -38.82 -14.71
C VAL A 592 -0.42 -37.61 -14.36
N PRO A 593 -0.55 -36.46 -15.06
CA PRO A 593 0.28 -35.30 -14.77
C PRO A 593 -0.03 -34.72 -13.37
N LEU A 594 1.00 -34.64 -12.51
CA LEU A 594 0.94 -34.17 -11.13
C LEU A 594 1.38 -32.69 -10.99
N SER A 595 1.37 -31.93 -12.07
CA SER A 595 1.60 -30.49 -12.06
C SER A 595 0.59 -29.78 -12.95
N ALA A 596 0.21 -28.55 -12.54
CA ALA A 596 -0.68 -27.71 -13.32
C ALA A 596 -0.34 -26.23 -13.14
N ASN A 597 -0.54 -25.46 -14.21
CA ASN A 597 -0.59 -24.00 -14.17
C ASN A 597 -2.00 -23.54 -13.88
N GLY A 598 -2.11 -22.45 -13.11
CA GLY A 598 -3.35 -21.72 -12.93
C GLY A 598 -3.18 -20.27 -13.38
N PHE A 599 -4.24 -19.69 -13.87
CA PHE A 599 -4.28 -18.28 -14.27
C PHE A 599 -5.62 -17.67 -13.85
N TYR A 600 -5.56 -16.40 -13.44
CA TYR A 600 -6.74 -15.62 -13.10
C TYR A 600 -6.59 -14.20 -13.60
N LYS A 601 -7.69 -13.59 -14.04
CA LYS A 601 -7.83 -12.17 -14.34
C LYS A 601 -9.11 -11.64 -13.72
N THR A 602 -9.03 -10.47 -13.09
CA THR A 602 -10.19 -9.85 -12.44
C THR A 602 -11.26 -9.49 -13.47
N PRO A 603 -12.51 -9.95 -13.29
CA PRO A 603 -13.60 -9.67 -14.22
C PRO A 603 -14.17 -8.25 -14.03
N LYS A 604 -15.06 -7.83 -14.93
CA LYS A 604 -15.91 -6.63 -14.87
C LYS A 604 -15.18 -5.28 -14.90
N ILE A 605 -13.88 -5.19 -14.68
CA ILE A 605 -13.14 -3.93 -14.58
C ILE A 605 -12.91 -3.30 -15.95
N HIS A 606 -13.24 -2.02 -16.06
CA HIS A 606 -12.99 -1.17 -17.23
C HIS A 606 -13.03 0.31 -16.83
N TYR A 607 -12.23 1.12 -17.46
CA TYR A 607 -12.24 2.57 -17.26
C TYR A 607 -11.70 3.26 -18.51
N ASN A 608 -12.40 4.27 -18.97
CA ASN A 608 -11.97 5.12 -20.08
C ASN A 608 -11.52 6.48 -19.51
N ARG A 609 -10.22 6.74 -19.59
CA ARG A 609 -9.63 7.94 -19.04
C ARG A 609 -10.02 9.21 -19.84
N GLU A 610 -10.30 9.10 -21.14
CA GLU A 610 -10.67 10.24 -21.96
C GLU A 610 -12.08 10.75 -21.62
N THR A 611 -13.00 9.86 -21.35
CA THR A 611 -14.37 10.20 -20.92
C THR A 611 -14.51 10.37 -19.41
N GLY A 612 -13.54 9.88 -18.62
CA GLY A 612 -13.59 9.89 -17.17
C GLY A 612 -14.63 8.95 -16.57
N ASP A 613 -15.01 7.88 -17.30
CA ASP A 613 -16.14 7.02 -16.96
C ASP A 613 -15.79 5.53 -17.01
N GLY A 614 -16.40 4.74 -16.09
CA GLY A 614 -16.27 3.30 -16.07
C GLY A 614 -16.34 2.66 -14.68
N ARG A 615 -15.94 1.39 -14.65
CA ARG A 615 -15.83 0.56 -13.43
C ARG A 615 -14.35 0.24 -13.14
N PRO A 616 -13.58 1.15 -12.51
CA PRO A 616 -12.16 0.92 -12.25
C PRO A 616 -11.91 -0.13 -11.18
N PHE A 617 -12.90 -0.47 -10.35
CA PHE A 617 -12.78 -1.39 -9.20
C PHE A 617 -13.66 -2.62 -9.35
N PHE A 618 -13.17 -3.75 -8.86
CA PHE A 618 -13.91 -5.01 -8.84
C PHE A 618 -15.04 -4.96 -7.81
N TYR A 619 -14.71 -4.52 -6.59
CA TYR A 619 -15.64 -4.31 -5.49
C TYR A 619 -15.12 -3.21 -4.55
N PHE A 620 -15.96 -2.79 -3.60
CA PHE A 620 -15.56 -1.93 -2.50
C PHE A 620 -15.42 -2.72 -1.20
N SER A 621 -14.32 -2.45 -0.46
CA SER A 621 -14.18 -2.83 0.93
C SER A 621 -14.62 -1.67 1.81
N TYR A 622 -15.37 -1.96 2.87
CA TYR A 622 -15.98 -0.96 3.75
C TYR A 622 -15.42 -1.03 5.16
N GLY A 623 -15.40 0.10 5.84
CA GLY A 623 -15.04 0.17 7.24
C GLY A 623 -15.63 1.39 7.92
N VAL A 624 -15.75 1.33 9.23
CA VAL A 624 -16.16 2.47 10.06
C VAL A 624 -15.34 2.48 11.34
N SER A 625 -14.99 3.68 11.83
CA SER A 625 -14.20 3.86 13.03
C SER A 625 -14.74 5.01 13.86
N VAL A 626 -14.81 4.83 15.19
CA VAL A 626 -15.08 5.88 16.18
C VAL A 626 -13.80 6.11 16.96
N SER A 627 -13.32 7.37 16.96
CA SER A 627 -12.17 7.79 17.77
C SER A 627 -12.56 8.86 18.78
N GLU A 628 -12.06 8.73 20.01
CA GLU A 628 -12.13 9.72 21.08
C GLU A 628 -10.73 10.18 21.44
N VAL A 629 -10.54 11.50 21.54
CA VAL A 629 -9.26 12.12 21.83
C VAL A 629 -9.41 13.14 22.97
N SER A 630 -8.28 13.42 23.65
CA SER A 630 -8.13 14.51 24.60
C SER A 630 -7.02 15.45 24.13
N VAL A 631 -7.26 16.76 24.09
CA VAL A 631 -6.33 17.80 23.63
C VAL A 631 -6.05 18.77 24.79
N ASP A 632 -4.80 19.05 25.08
CA ASP A 632 -4.38 20.15 25.94
C ASP A 632 -4.26 21.44 25.12
N THR A 633 -5.10 22.41 25.40
CA THR A 633 -5.18 23.68 24.65
C THR A 633 -4.05 24.65 24.94
N LEU A 634 -3.20 24.38 25.94
CA LEU A 634 -2.04 25.20 26.29
C LEU A 634 -0.76 24.74 25.59
N SER A 635 -0.65 23.45 25.29
CA SER A 635 0.55 22.86 24.66
C SER A 635 0.30 22.33 23.24
N GLY A 636 -0.96 22.06 22.89
CA GLY A 636 -1.34 21.34 21.67
C GLY A 636 -1.11 19.82 21.75
N GLU A 637 -0.59 19.31 22.87
CA GLU A 637 -0.44 17.86 23.07
C GLU A 637 -1.79 17.17 23.15
N TYR A 638 -1.84 15.92 22.70
CA TYR A 638 -3.07 15.14 22.71
C TYR A 638 -2.82 13.66 22.96
N CYS A 639 -3.89 12.96 23.34
CA CYS A 639 -3.91 11.51 23.46
C CYS A 639 -5.11 10.96 22.70
N VAL A 640 -4.93 9.79 22.07
CA VAL A 640 -6.03 8.99 21.54
C VAL A 640 -6.52 8.09 22.67
N ASP A 641 -7.70 8.39 23.22
CA ASP A 641 -8.20 7.72 24.44
C ASP A 641 -8.88 6.39 24.10
N LYS A 642 -9.75 6.39 23.07
CA LYS A 642 -10.49 5.19 22.69
C LYS A 642 -10.75 5.14 21.20
N VAL A 643 -10.62 3.94 20.62
CA VAL A 643 -10.94 3.65 19.23
C VAL A 643 -11.74 2.36 19.14
N ASP A 644 -12.88 2.44 18.46
CA ASP A 644 -13.72 1.29 18.12
C ASP A 644 -13.79 1.18 16.59
N VAL A 645 -13.46 0.00 16.04
CA VAL A 645 -13.41 -0.28 14.59
C VAL A 645 -14.32 -1.45 14.24
N LEU A 646 -15.08 -1.27 13.15
CA LEU A 646 -15.80 -2.34 12.47
C LEU A 646 -15.39 -2.37 11.00
N HIS A 647 -14.80 -3.47 10.54
CA HIS A 647 -14.24 -3.56 9.18
C HIS A 647 -14.74 -4.77 8.41
N ASP A 648 -15.05 -4.56 7.13
CA ASP A 648 -15.55 -5.55 6.20
C ASP A 648 -14.38 -6.21 5.46
N VAL A 649 -14.18 -7.50 5.75
CA VAL A 649 -13.19 -8.36 5.10
C VAL A 649 -13.84 -9.48 4.27
N GLY A 650 -15.15 -9.36 4.01
CA GLY A 650 -15.92 -10.45 3.43
C GLY A 650 -15.93 -11.66 4.36
N ASN A 651 -15.89 -12.83 3.78
CA ASN A 651 -15.69 -14.07 4.53
C ASN A 651 -14.18 -14.26 4.78
N SER A 652 -13.70 -13.87 5.96
CA SER A 652 -12.27 -13.85 6.30
C SER A 652 -11.61 -15.19 6.06
N LEU A 653 -10.52 -15.23 5.30
CA LEU A 653 -9.74 -16.47 5.10
C LEU A 653 -8.93 -16.84 6.34
N ASN A 654 -8.43 -15.84 7.07
CA ASN A 654 -7.68 -16.01 8.32
C ASN A 654 -7.97 -14.84 9.26
N PRO A 655 -8.94 -14.98 10.18
CA PRO A 655 -9.37 -13.88 11.04
C PRO A 655 -8.26 -13.25 11.89
N ALA A 656 -7.32 -14.05 12.39
CA ALA A 656 -6.21 -13.52 13.21
C ALA A 656 -5.26 -12.63 12.39
N ILE A 657 -4.94 -13.02 11.16
CA ILE A 657 -4.11 -12.20 10.25
C ILE A 657 -4.88 -10.95 9.86
N ASP A 658 -6.16 -11.05 9.53
CA ASP A 658 -6.97 -9.90 9.10
C ASP A 658 -7.11 -8.86 10.22
N ILE A 659 -7.38 -9.26 11.47
CA ILE A 659 -7.39 -8.36 12.63
C ILE A 659 -6.03 -7.67 12.80
N GLY A 660 -4.93 -8.42 12.72
CA GLY A 660 -3.58 -7.84 12.82
C GLY A 660 -3.27 -6.83 11.70
N GLN A 661 -3.79 -7.07 10.48
CA GLN A 661 -3.66 -6.11 9.37
C GLN A 661 -4.47 -4.83 9.61
N ILE A 662 -5.67 -4.92 10.21
CA ILE A 662 -6.50 -3.77 10.55
C ILE A 662 -5.84 -2.94 11.65
N GLU A 663 -5.42 -3.58 12.75
CA GLU A 663 -4.74 -2.92 13.86
C GLU A 663 -3.46 -2.18 13.39
N GLY A 664 -2.61 -2.88 12.65
CA GLY A 664 -1.36 -2.31 12.13
C GLY A 664 -1.58 -1.19 11.10
N ALA A 665 -2.61 -1.29 10.26
CA ALA A 665 -2.94 -0.27 9.29
C ALA A 665 -3.48 1.01 9.97
N PHE A 666 -4.35 0.84 10.97
CA PHE A 666 -4.89 1.96 11.75
C PHE A 666 -3.77 2.77 12.43
N ILE A 667 -2.85 2.09 13.13
CA ILE A 667 -1.73 2.75 13.81
C ILE A 667 -0.81 3.46 12.80
N GLN A 668 -0.54 2.84 11.64
CA GLN A 668 0.25 3.47 10.59
C GLN A 668 -0.46 4.71 10.00
N GLY A 669 -1.78 4.65 9.77
CA GLY A 669 -2.58 5.79 9.34
C GLY A 669 -2.66 6.89 10.40
N MET A 670 -2.77 6.52 11.67
CA MET A 670 -2.72 7.46 12.78
C MET A 670 -1.37 8.20 12.80
N GLY A 671 -0.25 7.50 12.62
CA GLY A 671 1.07 8.11 12.53
C GLY A 671 1.17 9.15 11.42
N TRP A 672 0.69 8.82 10.21
CA TRP A 672 0.63 9.74 9.07
C TRP A 672 -0.15 11.02 9.37
N LEU A 673 -1.25 10.90 10.10
CA LEU A 673 -2.14 12.03 10.40
C LEU A 673 -1.71 12.84 11.63
N THR A 674 -0.74 12.35 12.41
CA THR A 674 -0.42 12.93 13.73
C THR A 674 1.07 13.25 13.92
N THR A 675 1.96 12.26 13.96
CA THR A 675 3.34 12.41 14.44
C THR A 675 4.40 12.27 13.35
N GLU A 676 4.08 11.65 12.24
CA GLU A 676 5.04 11.36 11.18
C GLU A 676 5.18 12.58 10.24
N GLU A 677 6.16 13.44 10.51
CA GLU A 677 6.40 14.66 9.75
C GLU A 677 7.70 14.57 8.95
N LEU A 678 7.60 14.75 7.63
CA LEU A 678 8.73 14.93 6.74
C LEU A 678 9.08 16.41 6.66
N VAL A 679 10.30 16.77 7.04
CA VAL A 679 10.77 18.14 7.09
C VAL A 679 11.92 18.32 6.11
N TRP A 680 11.75 19.22 5.13
CA TRP A 680 12.78 19.64 4.20
C TRP A 680 13.25 21.06 4.52
N ASN A 681 14.57 21.30 4.40
CA ASN A 681 15.11 22.65 4.49
C ASN A 681 14.95 23.42 3.14
N ASN A 682 15.35 24.68 3.12
CA ASN A 682 15.22 25.54 1.96
C ASN A 682 16.07 25.10 0.74
N ASP A 683 17.04 24.20 0.93
CA ASP A 683 17.85 23.61 -0.13
C ASP A 683 17.25 22.32 -0.71
N GLY A 684 16.09 21.91 -0.22
CA GLY A 684 15.41 20.66 -0.61
C GLY A 684 15.99 19.40 0.06
N ARG A 685 16.85 19.55 1.09
CA ARG A 685 17.35 18.42 1.88
C ARG A 685 16.32 17.97 2.92
N LEU A 686 16.03 16.68 2.97
CA LEU A 686 15.26 16.07 4.04
C LEU A 686 16.06 16.11 5.36
N THR A 687 15.51 16.72 6.40
CA THR A 687 16.15 16.83 7.73
C THR A 687 15.63 15.82 8.74
N SER A 688 14.42 15.30 8.54
CA SER A 688 13.88 14.13 9.26
C SER A 688 14.39 12.83 8.61
N GLU A 689 15.71 12.59 8.71
CA GLU A 689 16.44 11.59 7.90
C GLU A 689 16.77 10.28 8.63
N ASN A 690 16.25 10.10 9.84
CA ASN A 690 16.54 8.91 10.65
C ASN A 690 15.49 8.71 11.76
N MET A 691 15.56 7.58 12.48
CA MET A 691 14.60 7.22 13.53
C MET A 691 14.58 8.18 14.73
N ALA A 692 15.59 9.03 14.92
CA ALA A 692 15.61 10.03 15.98
C ALA A 692 14.91 11.34 15.58
N THR A 693 14.80 11.62 14.30
CA THR A 693 14.23 12.86 13.75
C THR A 693 12.91 12.66 13.03
N TYR A 694 12.51 11.41 12.76
CA TYR A 694 11.23 11.02 12.17
C TYR A 694 10.47 10.11 13.12
N LYS A 695 9.37 10.60 13.69
CA LYS A 695 8.67 9.91 14.77
C LYS A 695 7.53 9.04 14.23
N ILE A 696 7.75 7.74 14.15
CA ILE A 696 6.67 6.76 14.01
C ILE A 696 5.96 6.56 15.37
N PRO A 697 4.67 6.15 15.38
CA PRO A 697 3.98 5.83 16.63
C PRO A 697 4.72 4.76 17.45
N ALA A 698 4.97 5.07 18.70
CA ALA A 698 5.52 4.13 19.68
C ALA A 698 4.38 3.40 20.43
N ILE A 699 4.71 2.42 21.24
CA ILE A 699 3.73 1.66 22.02
C ILE A 699 2.90 2.56 22.96
N GLY A 700 3.48 3.67 23.42
CA GLY A 700 2.79 4.66 24.26
C GLY A 700 1.81 5.56 23.51
N ASP A 701 1.90 5.62 22.18
CA ASP A 701 1.02 6.42 21.33
C ASP A 701 -0.23 5.62 20.89
N THR A 702 -0.27 4.29 21.17
CA THR A 702 -1.44 3.46 20.85
C THR A 702 -2.66 3.89 21.69
N PRO A 703 -3.88 3.81 21.11
CA PRO A 703 -5.10 4.10 21.86
C PRO A 703 -5.17 3.32 23.17
N LYS A 704 -5.55 3.95 24.28
CA LYS A 704 -5.70 3.31 25.59
C LYS A 704 -6.70 2.14 25.54
N HIS A 705 -7.73 2.30 24.73
CA HIS A 705 -8.72 1.28 24.42
C HIS A 705 -8.84 1.16 22.91
N PHE A 706 -8.47 -0.01 22.38
CA PHE A 706 -8.49 -0.28 20.93
C PHE A 706 -9.26 -1.58 20.67
N ASP A 707 -10.52 -1.46 20.19
CA ASP A 707 -11.39 -2.59 19.90
C ASP A 707 -11.61 -2.70 18.38
N VAL A 708 -11.24 -3.85 17.81
CA VAL A 708 -11.34 -4.14 16.38
C VAL A 708 -12.24 -5.35 16.16
N LYS A 709 -13.30 -5.18 15.36
CA LYS A 709 -14.25 -6.23 15.00
C LYS A 709 -14.35 -6.39 13.49
N LEU A 710 -14.50 -7.63 13.05
CA LEU A 710 -14.82 -7.96 11.67
C LEU A 710 -16.33 -7.89 11.45
N PHE A 711 -16.75 -7.28 10.34
CA PHE A 711 -18.15 -7.32 9.90
C PHE A 711 -18.34 -8.56 9.03
N GLY A 712 -18.91 -9.61 9.61
CA GLY A 712 -19.01 -10.95 9.02
C GLY A 712 -20.09 -11.05 7.92
N ARG A 713 -19.84 -10.45 6.76
CA ARG A 713 -20.71 -10.56 5.57
C ARG A 713 -19.87 -10.97 4.36
N GLU A 714 -20.28 -12.01 3.65
CA GLU A 714 -19.61 -12.48 2.45
C GLU A 714 -19.55 -11.40 1.36
N ASN A 715 -18.47 -11.44 0.56
CA ASN A 715 -18.39 -10.62 -0.64
C ASN A 715 -19.45 -11.07 -1.66
N ALA A 716 -20.21 -10.12 -2.18
CA ALA A 716 -21.18 -10.39 -3.24
C ALA A 716 -20.52 -10.76 -4.57
N GLU A 717 -19.28 -10.30 -4.80
CA GLU A 717 -18.49 -10.67 -5.97
C GLU A 717 -17.80 -12.03 -5.76
N ASP A 718 -17.55 -12.75 -6.85
CA ASP A 718 -16.82 -14.04 -6.84
C ASP A 718 -15.31 -13.82 -6.64
N SER A 719 -14.94 -13.31 -5.48
CA SER A 719 -13.58 -13.30 -4.97
C SER A 719 -13.19 -14.66 -4.39
N ILE A 720 -11.92 -14.83 -3.99
CA ILE A 720 -11.48 -16.11 -3.40
C ILE A 720 -12.26 -16.40 -2.09
N TYR A 721 -13.06 -17.43 -2.07
CA TYR A 721 -13.94 -17.83 -0.97
C TYR A 721 -14.81 -16.67 -0.42
N HIS A 722 -15.23 -15.74 -1.28
CA HIS A 722 -16.02 -14.56 -0.91
C HIS A 722 -15.37 -13.66 0.15
N SER A 723 -14.03 -13.69 0.25
CA SER A 723 -13.25 -12.75 1.08
C SER A 723 -13.14 -11.38 0.43
N LYS A 724 -12.73 -10.38 1.21
CA LYS A 724 -12.34 -9.06 0.71
C LYS A 724 -10.93 -8.69 1.14
N ALA A 725 -10.30 -7.84 0.36
CA ALA A 725 -8.97 -7.31 0.62
C ALA A 725 -8.91 -6.49 1.92
N VAL A 726 -7.85 -6.66 2.69
CA VAL A 726 -7.64 -6.02 4.01
C VAL A 726 -6.31 -5.25 4.10
N GLY A 727 -5.54 -5.20 3.00
CA GLY A 727 -4.21 -4.58 3.01
C GLY A 727 -4.22 -3.08 3.20
N GLU A 728 -4.96 -2.34 2.38
CA GLU A 728 -4.98 -0.87 2.34
C GLU A 728 -6.20 -0.25 3.05
N PRO A 729 -7.45 -0.76 2.89
CA PRO A 729 -8.63 -0.05 3.37
C PRO A 729 -8.59 0.34 4.86
N PRO A 730 -8.07 -0.47 5.78
CA PRO A 730 -8.06 -0.13 7.19
C PRO A 730 -7.16 1.07 7.55
N PHE A 731 -6.22 1.45 6.67
CA PHE A 731 -5.36 2.62 6.88
C PHE A 731 -6.16 3.92 7.02
N MET A 732 -7.22 4.08 6.21
CA MET A 732 -8.07 5.27 6.20
C MET A 732 -9.02 5.37 7.41
N LEU A 733 -9.21 4.28 8.17
CA LEU A 733 -9.98 4.33 9.42
C LEU A 733 -9.41 5.32 10.43
N ALA A 734 -8.09 5.57 10.36
CA ALA A 734 -7.40 6.54 11.22
C ALA A 734 -7.81 8.01 10.95
N ILE A 735 -8.51 8.31 9.85
CA ILE A 735 -9.05 9.65 9.58
C ILE A 735 -10.00 10.08 10.71
N SER A 736 -10.66 9.12 11.37
CA SER A 736 -11.48 9.40 12.57
C SER A 736 -10.70 10.08 13.70
N VAL A 737 -9.40 9.82 13.85
CA VAL A 737 -8.54 10.49 14.85
C VAL A 737 -8.36 11.96 14.49
N TRP A 738 -8.05 12.27 13.23
CA TRP A 738 -7.92 13.65 12.77
C TRP A 738 -9.22 14.43 12.89
N CYS A 739 -10.36 13.83 12.50
CA CYS A 739 -11.68 14.45 12.70
C CYS A 739 -12.01 14.66 14.19
N ALA A 740 -11.61 13.73 15.07
CA ALA A 740 -11.81 13.89 16.52
C ALA A 740 -10.93 15.02 17.09
N LEU A 741 -9.71 15.21 16.60
CA LEU A 741 -8.87 16.36 16.96
C LEU A 741 -9.52 17.68 16.52
N LYS A 742 -10.02 17.76 15.29
CA LYS A 742 -10.80 18.92 14.82
C LYS A 742 -12.04 19.17 15.68
N ASP A 743 -12.75 18.13 16.09
CA ASP A 743 -13.92 18.22 16.94
C ASP A 743 -13.58 18.77 18.33
N ALA A 744 -12.48 18.29 18.93
CA ALA A 744 -12.00 18.84 20.21
C ALA A 744 -11.66 20.32 20.12
N ILE A 745 -10.95 20.75 19.06
CA ILE A 745 -10.58 22.13 18.81
C ILE A 745 -11.85 22.98 18.56
N SER A 746 -12.78 22.52 17.74
CA SER A 746 -14.04 23.21 17.42
C SER A 746 -14.91 23.45 18.66
N SER A 747 -14.78 22.62 19.70
CA SER A 747 -15.52 22.81 20.98
C SER A 747 -15.21 24.15 21.65
N ILE A 748 -14.06 24.76 21.36
CA ILE A 748 -13.68 26.10 21.86
C ILE A 748 -14.64 27.18 21.38
N SER A 749 -15.11 27.06 20.12
CA SER A 749 -16.11 27.96 19.54
C SER A 749 -17.57 27.51 19.77
N GLY A 750 -17.81 26.53 20.65
CA GLY A 750 -19.13 25.91 20.78
C GLY A 750 -19.57 25.15 19.55
N TYR A 751 -18.62 24.60 18.77
CA TYR A 751 -18.83 23.82 17.53
C TYR A 751 -19.36 24.61 16.33
N THR A 752 -19.26 25.95 16.35
CA THR A 752 -19.75 26.82 15.26
C THR A 752 -18.73 27.11 14.18
N GLN A 753 -17.44 26.84 14.44
CA GLN A 753 -16.35 27.08 13.50
C GLN A 753 -15.61 25.80 13.16
N ASP A 754 -15.22 25.64 11.89
CA ASP A 754 -14.37 24.57 11.42
C ASP A 754 -12.88 24.96 11.58
N PRO A 755 -12.10 24.27 12.45
CA PRO A 755 -10.71 24.63 12.64
C PRO A 755 -9.87 24.23 11.41
N GLN A 756 -8.97 25.13 10.99
CA GLN A 756 -7.96 24.81 9.99
C GLN A 756 -6.88 23.92 10.64
N LEU A 757 -6.83 22.67 10.27
CA LEU A 757 -5.87 21.69 10.80
C LEU A 757 -5.26 20.88 9.66
N ASP A 758 -4.07 21.25 9.23
CA ASP A 758 -3.31 20.50 8.23
C ASP A 758 -2.71 19.21 8.81
N THR A 759 -2.34 18.26 7.96
CA THR A 759 -1.71 17.01 8.39
C THR A 759 -0.21 16.96 8.06
N PRO A 760 0.57 16.27 8.90
CA PRO A 760 0.23 15.67 10.18
C PRO A 760 -0.20 16.73 11.22
N ALA A 761 -1.19 16.40 12.03
CA ALA A 761 -1.67 17.26 13.12
C ALA A 761 -0.68 17.21 14.30
N THR A 762 0.51 17.78 14.11
CA THR A 762 1.51 17.87 15.17
C THR A 762 1.01 18.75 16.32
N PRO A 763 1.55 18.61 17.56
CA PRO A 763 1.17 19.47 18.67
C PRO A 763 1.24 20.97 18.35
N GLU A 764 2.23 21.40 17.56
CA GLU A 764 2.35 22.78 17.09
C GLU A 764 1.16 23.20 16.21
N ARG A 765 0.76 22.35 15.23
CA ARG A 765 -0.40 22.66 14.37
C ARG A 765 -1.72 22.66 15.15
N VAL A 766 -1.87 21.73 16.10
CA VAL A 766 -3.02 21.69 17.00
C VAL A 766 -3.09 22.98 17.85
N LEU A 767 -1.97 23.40 18.45
CA LEU A 767 -1.90 24.63 19.24
C LEU A 767 -2.22 25.86 18.39
N ASN A 768 -1.69 25.95 17.18
CA ASN A 768 -1.97 27.05 16.26
C ASN A 768 -3.45 27.12 15.90
N ALA A 769 -4.11 26.00 15.62
CA ALA A 769 -5.54 25.95 15.35
C ALA A 769 -6.38 26.36 16.59
N VAL A 770 -5.98 25.93 17.79
CA VAL A 770 -6.60 26.39 19.06
C VAL A 770 -6.48 27.91 19.21
N MET A 771 -5.28 28.47 19.02
CA MET A 771 -5.04 29.91 19.15
C MET A 771 -5.84 30.73 18.14
N GLN A 772 -5.96 30.27 16.89
CA GLN A 772 -6.77 30.92 15.86
C GLN A 772 -8.25 31.02 16.27
N LEU A 773 -8.84 29.92 16.78
CA LEU A 773 -10.24 29.95 17.24
C LEU A 773 -10.44 30.82 18.47
N GLN A 774 -9.50 30.83 19.41
CA GLN A 774 -9.57 31.72 20.59
C GLN A 774 -9.50 33.21 20.22
N GLN A 775 -8.66 33.57 19.25
CA GLN A 775 -8.56 34.93 18.72
C GLN A 775 -9.84 35.39 17.99
N ALA A 776 -10.46 34.49 17.23
CA ALA A 776 -11.69 34.79 16.50
C ALA A 776 -12.91 35.01 17.42
N GLN A 777 -12.83 34.66 18.72
CA GLN A 777 -13.87 34.87 19.73
C GLN A 777 -13.67 36.16 20.54
N GLN A 778 -12.50 36.77 20.51
CA GLN A 778 -12.19 38.07 21.08
C GLN A 778 -12.60 39.21 20.16
#